data_61a5135b894f0af4070cf9f23564526f
#
_entry.id   61a5135b894f0af4070cf9f23564526f
#
_cell.length_a   1.000
_cell.length_b   1.000
_cell.length_c   1.000
_cell.angle_alpha   90.00
_cell.angle_beta   90.00
_cell.angle_gamma   90.00
#
_symmetry.space_group_name_H-M   'P 1'
#
loop_
_entity.id
_entity.type
_entity.pdbx_description
1 polymer ?
#
loop_
_entity_poly.entity_id
_entity_poly.type
_entity_poly.pdbx_seq_one_letter_code
_entity_poly.pdbx_strand_id
1 'polypeptide(L)'
;MNTAPDEAELRLIHAAIPGRARFHLARLKGNGQLGQQLLADLPGRMIEHVSANPITGNILIFFDPDVPLDRIERLLRQSLRESTKAPSPKVGIAANRAEAWHALPVTNVLARLDTTEAGLSGTEGLRRLARHGPNRLGELHGRSAEEILLGQFRSLPVALLGASALLSLATGGLADAIVIAGVIGLNAEIGYVSESRAERTITALTKGSPQFATVIRDGSGREIPLDDIVPGDILELAAGTLVPADARLIATDGLSIGEALLTGESLPIEKSADRLLPPDCPLAERTNMVFRGTLVTGGAGRAVVVATGRMSEIGRIQSMIGAVEPQQTPLQHQLARLGRELVGISLAACGAVFALGMVRGHGMLPMLRVAVSLAVAAVPEGLPTLATTTLALGIDSLRRKGILIRALPAVEGLSTIQIICFDKTGTLTLNRMEVARIITPQGDFRMTGPHVLRMEGDVGTAIDPGEQQDLVQLLELCALCNDAELNEGGTEQEVTGSSTETALLQAALRSGLDVAALRARRPRLSASQRSENRRYMTTRHGLETGATLRAVKGNPEDVLALCRWTLADSERRPLDAAERRRIEAENQALGQAAMRVLGVASALDEGELAWAGMVAMMDPVRSDAARVMTRFHEAGIGTVIVTGDQAATAAAIADELGLSNGITPQGALARNGIATLPPNGPGMIADHVFSRVTPAQKLQIIETLRRAGLVVAMVGDGINDAPSLRAADIGIALGGGTDAARQTADVILLTDELEGLVTAIENGRATYDNIRRAIAYLLATNLSEIMLMLVSVASGIGQPLTPVQLLWLNLVTDVLPAIGLALEPPAAGLMQRPPRDAQEPIVSRADYGTLGRDAAIITGTALAGGLSATLRHGAGVRSGAVGFASLIAAQLLYALPYRAARPAGQKSENGRDYLPGALMLSGTAAAAALFLPGLRRLCGGPIDLIDSGIALAAGGAAMALGSGGGEKLR
;
A
#
# COMPACT_ATOMS: atom_id res chain seq x y z
N MET A 1 27.97 1.06 55.84
CA MET A 1 27.16 1.95 55.04
C MET A 1 26.99 1.27 53.70
N ASN A 2 25.91 0.50 53.53
CA ASN A 2 25.57 -0.20 52.31
C ASN A 2 24.74 0.77 51.43
N THR A 3 25.31 1.31 50.40
CA THR A 3 24.58 1.99 49.30
C THR A 3 23.86 0.93 48.51
N ALA A 4 22.56 1.05 48.39
CA ALA A 4 21.70 0.13 47.67
C ALA A 4 22.11 0.04 46.18
N PRO A 5 22.06 -1.15 45.57
CA PRO A 5 22.52 -1.36 44.19
C PRO A 5 21.65 -0.71 43.11
N ASP A 6 20.59 -0.01 43.46
CA ASP A 6 19.55 0.52 42.56
C ASP A 6 19.84 1.89 41.95
N GLU A 7 20.86 2.66 42.46
CA GLU A 7 21.10 4.03 41.96
C GLU A 7 21.96 4.12 40.69
N ALA A 8 22.64 3.06 40.32
CA ALA A 8 23.62 3.06 39.24
C ALA A 8 23.05 2.68 37.86
N GLU A 9 21.80 2.22 37.75
CA GLU A 9 21.26 1.62 36.53
C GLU A 9 20.47 2.58 35.61
N LEU A 10 19.84 3.64 36.17
CA LEU A 10 19.05 4.60 35.43
C LEU A 10 19.88 5.86 35.17
N ARG A 11 20.16 6.15 33.89
CA ARG A 11 20.97 7.30 33.48
C ARG A 11 20.17 8.22 32.55
N LEU A 12 20.11 9.51 32.84
CA LEU A 12 19.59 10.53 31.96
C LEU A 12 20.55 10.71 30.77
N ILE A 13 20.05 10.55 29.55
CA ILE A 13 20.84 10.75 28.32
C ILE A 13 20.63 12.16 27.79
N HIS A 14 19.39 12.66 27.75
CA HIS A 14 19.08 13.93 27.12
C HIS A 14 17.76 14.50 27.65
N ALA A 15 17.75 15.81 27.98
CA ALA A 15 16.58 16.57 28.45
C ALA A 15 16.65 18.05 28.03
N ALA A 16 17.33 18.37 26.91
CA ALA A 16 17.47 19.75 26.45
C ALA A 16 16.21 20.38 25.86
N ILE A 17 15.19 19.55 25.57
CA ILE A 17 13.91 20.00 25.02
C ILE A 17 12.89 20.00 26.16
N PRO A 18 12.22 21.13 26.49
CA PRO A 18 11.16 21.16 27.48
C PRO A 18 10.05 20.14 27.16
N GLY A 19 9.59 19.43 28.21
CA GLY A 19 8.56 18.39 28.07
C GLY A 19 9.04 17.06 27.48
N ARG A 20 10.36 16.88 27.24
CA ARG A 20 10.91 15.66 26.67
C ARG A 20 12.18 15.22 27.38
N ALA A 21 12.22 13.99 27.88
CA ALA A 21 13.41 13.40 28.48
C ALA A 21 13.70 12.00 27.95
N ARG A 22 14.98 11.69 27.78
CA ARG A 22 15.45 10.35 27.40
C ARG A 22 16.33 9.78 28.50
N PHE A 23 15.95 8.63 28.99
CA PHE A 23 16.70 7.88 29.98
C PHE A 23 17.25 6.59 29.39
N HIS A 24 18.37 6.12 29.92
CA HIS A 24 18.89 4.78 29.65
C HIS A 24 18.76 3.90 30.89
N LEU A 25 18.26 2.68 30.70
CA LEU A 25 18.09 1.67 31.72
C LEU A 25 18.70 0.35 31.23
N ALA A 26 19.81 -0.06 31.80
CA ALA A 26 20.53 -1.26 31.37
C ALA A 26 19.68 -2.53 31.43
N ARG A 27 18.84 -2.67 32.45
CA ARG A 27 17.91 -3.80 32.64
C ARG A 27 16.78 -3.87 31.62
N LEU A 28 16.48 -2.79 30.92
CA LEU A 28 15.47 -2.76 29.85
C LEU A 28 16.01 -3.46 28.58
N LYS A 29 17.33 -3.47 28.40
CA LYS A 29 17.97 -4.08 27.22
C LYS A 29 17.74 -5.59 27.21
N GLY A 30 17.03 -6.10 26.22
CA GLY A 30 16.62 -7.50 26.10
C GLY A 30 15.40 -7.91 26.93
N ASN A 31 14.78 -6.98 27.66
CA ASN A 31 13.64 -7.25 28.53
C ASN A 31 12.36 -6.52 28.05
N GLY A 32 11.67 -7.15 27.10
CA GLY A 32 10.41 -6.61 26.51
C GLY A 32 9.26 -6.54 27.54
N GLN A 33 9.23 -7.44 28.52
CA GLN A 33 8.19 -7.43 29.56
C GLN A 33 8.32 -6.21 30.47
N LEU A 34 9.55 -5.85 30.86
CA LEU A 34 9.80 -4.63 31.62
C LEU A 34 9.41 -3.39 30.81
N GLY A 35 9.66 -3.40 29.51
CA GLY A 35 9.22 -2.33 28.61
C GLY A 35 7.69 -2.18 28.58
N GLN A 36 6.96 -3.27 28.47
CA GLN A 36 5.48 -3.25 28.49
C GLN A 36 4.92 -2.83 29.85
N GLN A 37 5.53 -3.26 30.95
CA GLN A 37 5.14 -2.83 32.29
C GLN A 37 5.33 -1.31 32.48
N LEU A 38 6.48 -0.78 32.05
CA LEU A 38 6.73 0.66 32.11
C LEU A 38 5.75 1.47 31.26
N LEU A 39 5.33 0.93 30.10
CA LEU A 39 4.32 1.55 29.25
C LEU A 39 2.92 1.52 29.88
N ALA A 40 2.62 0.52 30.69
CA ALA A 40 1.33 0.39 31.38
C ALA A 40 1.26 1.23 32.68
N ASP A 41 2.37 1.31 33.43
CA ASP A 41 2.39 1.90 34.76
C ASP A 41 2.67 3.42 34.78
N LEU A 42 3.33 3.95 33.75
CA LEU A 42 3.78 5.35 33.72
C LEU A 42 2.76 6.37 33.16
N PRO A 43 1.82 6.03 32.24
CA PRO A 43 0.86 7.03 31.75
C PRO A 43 -0.07 7.55 32.84
N GLY A 44 -0.13 8.89 32.99
CA GLY A 44 -0.95 9.58 33.98
C GLY A 44 -1.08 11.06 33.65
N ARG A 45 -1.79 11.84 34.50
CA ARG A 45 -2.06 13.27 34.25
C ARG A 45 -0.82 14.14 33.98
N MET A 46 0.40 13.65 34.23
CA MET A 46 1.65 14.39 34.08
C MET A 46 2.55 13.88 32.96
N ILE A 47 2.29 12.67 32.41
CA ILE A 47 3.06 12.04 31.36
C ILE A 47 2.12 11.81 30.20
N GLU A 48 2.40 12.48 29.09
CA GLU A 48 1.58 12.42 27.86
C GLU A 48 1.85 11.14 27.08
N HIS A 49 3.13 10.78 26.98
CA HIS A 49 3.53 9.60 26.20
C HIS A 49 4.84 9.00 26.73
N VAL A 50 4.92 7.68 26.74
CA VAL A 50 6.13 6.92 27.09
C VAL A 50 6.44 5.96 25.97
N SER A 51 7.69 5.89 25.58
CA SER A 51 8.21 4.90 24.66
C SER A 51 9.42 4.22 25.27
N ALA A 52 9.34 2.92 25.47
CA ALA A 52 10.43 2.11 26.01
C ALA A 52 10.96 1.19 24.91
N ASN A 53 12.26 1.28 24.62
CA ASN A 53 12.90 0.47 23.58
C ASN A 53 13.81 -0.59 24.20
N PRO A 54 13.38 -1.87 24.25
CA PRO A 54 14.16 -2.95 24.82
C PRO A 54 15.47 -3.27 24.08
N ILE A 55 15.62 -2.82 22.86
CA ILE A 55 16.83 -3.06 22.03
C ILE A 55 17.94 -2.13 22.49
N THR A 56 17.63 -0.86 22.63
CA THR A 56 18.62 0.17 22.98
C THR A 56 18.73 0.36 24.51
N GLY A 57 17.76 -0.12 25.27
CA GLY A 57 17.65 0.16 26.71
C GLY A 57 17.19 1.58 27.01
N ASN A 58 16.69 2.31 26.01
CA ASN A 58 16.28 3.69 26.17
C ASN A 58 14.78 3.83 26.45
N ILE A 59 14.45 4.78 27.33
CA ILE A 59 13.08 5.18 27.65
C ILE A 59 12.97 6.65 27.25
N LEU A 60 12.02 6.96 26.38
CA LEU A 60 11.68 8.32 25.95
C LEU A 60 10.33 8.69 26.59
N ILE A 61 10.30 9.79 27.33
CA ILE A 61 9.12 10.27 28.06
C ILE A 61 8.78 11.67 27.55
N PHE A 62 7.53 11.87 27.16
CA PHE A 62 6.93 13.17 26.90
C PHE A 62 6.03 13.53 28.08
N PHE A 63 6.21 14.72 28.62
CA PHE A 63 5.53 15.16 29.84
C PHE A 63 5.24 16.67 29.79
N ASP A 64 4.33 17.14 30.59
CA ASP A 64 3.97 18.54 30.64
C ASP A 64 5.23 19.40 30.97
N PRO A 65 5.57 20.39 30.11
CA PRO A 65 6.76 21.23 30.30
C PRO A 65 6.88 21.93 31.66
N ASP A 66 5.76 22.12 32.36
CA ASP A 66 5.71 22.74 33.69
C ASP A 66 6.08 21.76 34.82
N VAL A 67 6.24 20.47 34.52
CA VAL A 67 6.63 19.45 35.50
C VAL A 67 8.15 19.36 35.59
N PRO A 68 8.75 19.53 36.81
CA PRO A 68 10.19 19.39 37.00
C PRO A 68 10.70 18.00 36.63
N LEU A 69 11.83 17.93 35.92
CA LEU A 69 12.45 16.70 35.46
C LEU A 69 12.73 15.70 36.59
N ASP A 70 13.12 16.19 37.77
CA ASP A 70 13.36 15.37 38.99
C ASP A 70 12.10 14.62 39.46
N ARG A 71 10.93 15.13 39.15
CA ARG A 71 9.66 14.48 39.46
C ARG A 71 9.39 13.32 38.49
N ILE A 72 9.73 13.48 37.23
CA ILE A 72 9.64 12.41 36.22
C ILE A 72 10.62 11.29 36.52
N GLU A 73 11.85 11.62 36.88
CA GLU A 73 12.86 10.65 37.27
C GLU A 73 12.46 9.85 38.53
N ARG A 74 11.87 10.50 39.51
CA ARG A 74 11.34 9.81 40.72
C ARG A 74 10.20 8.86 40.41
N LEU A 75 9.26 9.25 39.55
CA LEU A 75 8.17 8.38 39.11
C LEU A 75 8.70 7.15 38.38
N LEU A 76 9.67 7.34 37.49
CA LEU A 76 10.31 6.25 36.75
C LEU A 76 11.03 5.28 37.71
N ARG A 77 11.76 5.80 38.70
CA ARG A 77 12.41 4.98 39.76
C ARG A 77 11.41 4.25 40.63
N GLN A 78 10.27 4.86 40.92
CA GLN A 78 9.20 4.22 41.70
C GLN A 78 8.56 3.06 40.93
N SER A 79 8.18 3.24 39.68
CA SER A 79 7.63 2.20 38.83
C SER A 79 8.62 1.01 38.68
N LEU A 80 9.91 1.29 38.53
CA LEU A 80 10.95 0.27 38.49
C LEU A 80 11.06 -0.54 39.80
N ARG A 81 10.87 0.06 40.98
CA ARG A 81 10.89 -0.62 42.28
C ARG A 81 9.65 -1.51 42.49
N GLU A 82 8.51 -1.10 42.01
CA GLU A 82 7.24 -1.85 42.07
C GLU A 82 7.28 -3.07 41.11
N SER A 83 7.87 -2.92 39.94
CA SER A 83 8.08 -4.03 38.99
C SER A 83 9.02 -5.12 39.47
N THR A 84 9.88 -4.83 40.48
CA THR A 84 10.82 -5.82 41.03
C THR A 84 10.20 -6.72 42.11
N LYS A 85 8.96 -6.47 42.55
CA LYS A 85 8.30 -7.23 43.63
C LYS A 85 7.39 -8.39 43.20
N ALA A 86 7.15 -8.57 41.91
CA ALA A 86 6.35 -9.68 41.38
C ALA A 86 7.23 -10.91 41.09
N PRO A 87 6.85 -12.14 41.49
CA PRO A 87 7.65 -13.33 41.22
C PRO A 87 7.56 -13.74 39.76
N SER A 88 8.71 -13.80 39.09
CA SER A 88 8.84 -14.25 37.71
C SER A 88 8.62 -15.76 37.59
N PRO A 89 7.80 -16.24 36.62
CA PRO A 89 7.84 -17.64 36.23
C PRO A 89 9.15 -17.93 35.50
N LYS A 90 9.93 -18.87 36.02
CA LYS A 90 11.14 -19.36 35.36
C LYS A 90 10.74 -20.16 34.11
N VAL A 91 10.78 -19.54 32.95
CA VAL A 91 10.85 -20.27 31.68
C VAL A 91 12.32 -20.24 31.23
N GLY A 92 12.97 -21.38 31.38
CA GLY A 92 14.35 -21.57 30.96
C GLY A 92 14.44 -21.61 29.43
N ILE A 93 14.74 -20.47 28.81
CA ILE A 93 15.25 -20.40 27.45
C ILE A 93 16.76 -20.26 27.59
N ALA A 94 17.49 -21.31 27.23
CA ALA A 94 18.94 -21.25 27.09
C ALA A 94 19.28 -20.14 26.12
N ALA A 95 19.82 -19.03 26.62
CA ALA A 95 20.36 -17.96 25.80
C ALA A 95 21.58 -18.51 25.04
N ASN A 96 21.36 -18.92 23.80
CA ASN A 96 22.43 -19.16 22.84
C ASN A 96 23.11 -17.80 22.61
N ARG A 97 24.28 -17.57 23.20
CA ARG A 97 25.10 -16.38 22.97
C ARG A 97 25.37 -16.31 21.47
N ALA A 98 24.74 -15.35 20.77
CA ALA A 98 25.06 -15.09 19.38
C ALA A 98 26.57 -14.84 19.27
N GLU A 99 27.23 -15.54 18.36
CA GLU A 99 28.64 -15.28 18.08
C GLU A 99 28.84 -13.83 17.66
N ALA A 100 29.85 -13.18 18.23
CA ALA A 100 30.19 -11.80 17.92
C ALA A 100 30.97 -11.72 16.61
N TRP A 101 30.33 -11.99 15.48
CA TRP A 101 30.92 -12.01 14.14
C TRP A 101 31.69 -10.73 13.78
N HIS A 102 31.24 -9.58 14.27
CA HIS A 102 31.89 -8.28 14.08
C HIS A 102 33.24 -8.17 14.79
N ALA A 103 33.49 -9.01 15.80
CA ALA A 103 34.73 -9.01 16.55
C ALA A 103 35.77 -9.98 15.96
N LEU A 104 35.41 -10.76 14.93
CA LEU A 104 36.29 -11.76 14.34
C LEU A 104 36.93 -11.23 13.03
N PRO A 105 38.24 -11.55 12.78
CA PRO A 105 38.84 -11.39 11.47
C PRO A 105 38.07 -12.14 10.40
N VAL A 106 38.01 -11.62 9.17
CA VAL A 106 37.31 -12.23 8.03
C VAL A 106 37.73 -13.71 7.83
N THR A 107 39.04 -14.01 7.90
CA THR A 107 39.57 -15.36 7.76
C THR A 107 39.00 -16.33 8.78
N ASN A 108 38.80 -15.89 10.01
CA ASN A 108 38.24 -16.73 11.08
C ASN A 108 36.72 -16.91 10.89
N VAL A 109 36.02 -15.90 10.34
CA VAL A 109 34.59 -16.01 10.00
C VAL A 109 34.37 -17.01 8.88
N LEU A 110 35.18 -16.93 7.81
CA LEU A 110 35.14 -17.88 6.68
C LEU A 110 35.43 -19.32 7.15
N ALA A 111 36.47 -19.49 7.97
CA ALA A 111 36.83 -20.80 8.53
C ALA A 111 35.73 -21.39 9.41
N ARG A 112 35.06 -20.56 10.28
CA ARG A 112 33.95 -21.04 11.14
C ARG A 112 32.69 -21.39 10.38
N LEU A 113 32.45 -20.72 9.26
CA LEU A 113 31.33 -20.98 8.37
C LEU A 113 31.64 -22.06 7.33
N ASP A 114 32.85 -22.63 7.39
CA ASP A 114 33.33 -23.64 6.43
C ASP A 114 33.03 -23.22 4.97
N THR A 115 33.53 -22.01 4.62
CA THR A 115 33.35 -21.38 3.30
C THR A 115 34.61 -20.64 2.89
N THR A 116 34.67 -20.22 1.64
CA THR A 116 35.77 -19.44 1.08
C THR A 116 35.25 -18.22 0.33
N GLU A 117 36.10 -17.32 -0.13
CA GLU A 117 35.69 -16.18 -0.96
C GLU A 117 35.09 -16.59 -2.32
N ALA A 118 35.34 -17.84 -2.78
CA ALA A 118 34.70 -18.42 -3.96
C ALA A 118 33.25 -18.90 -3.66
N GLY A 119 32.82 -18.82 -2.40
CA GLY A 119 31.48 -19.20 -1.96
C GLY A 119 31.34 -20.72 -1.75
N LEU A 120 30.13 -21.12 -1.42
CA LEU A 120 29.73 -22.53 -1.24
C LEU A 120 29.59 -23.24 -2.58
N SER A 121 29.75 -24.56 -2.60
CA SER A 121 29.29 -25.34 -3.76
C SER A 121 27.76 -25.40 -3.78
N GLY A 122 27.17 -25.55 -4.97
CA GLY A 122 25.72 -25.65 -5.13
C GLY A 122 25.12 -26.81 -4.31
N THR A 123 25.83 -27.93 -4.18
CA THR A 123 25.39 -29.07 -3.37
C THR A 123 25.44 -28.81 -1.87
N GLU A 124 26.43 -28.06 -1.42
CA GLU A 124 26.55 -27.68 0.00
C GLU A 124 25.48 -26.63 0.38
N GLY A 125 25.18 -25.69 -0.51
CA GLY A 125 24.07 -24.74 -0.35
C GLY A 125 22.73 -25.44 -0.10
N LEU A 126 22.41 -26.48 -0.89
CA LEU A 126 21.20 -27.29 -0.71
C LEU A 126 21.18 -28.07 0.62
N ARG A 127 22.31 -28.62 1.05
CA ARG A 127 22.44 -29.31 2.35
C ARG A 127 22.20 -28.33 3.51
N ARG A 128 22.78 -27.13 3.44
CA ARG A 128 22.58 -26.08 4.46
C ARG A 128 21.17 -25.59 4.47
N LEU A 129 20.53 -25.45 3.31
CA LEU A 129 19.11 -25.09 3.23
C LEU A 129 18.21 -26.13 3.93
N ALA A 130 18.48 -27.41 3.73
CA ALA A 130 17.76 -28.48 4.43
C ALA A 130 18.00 -28.48 5.94
N ARG A 131 19.21 -28.05 6.40
CA ARG A 131 19.59 -28.00 7.84
C ARG A 131 19.09 -26.74 8.54
N HIS A 132 19.23 -25.57 7.94
CA HIS A 132 18.91 -24.26 8.54
C HIS A 132 17.50 -23.79 8.23
N GLY A 133 16.84 -24.40 7.23
CA GLY A 133 15.56 -23.97 6.70
C GLY A 133 15.68 -22.75 5.78
N PRO A 134 14.57 -22.35 5.15
CA PRO A 134 14.54 -21.20 4.24
C PRO A 134 14.78 -19.89 5.00
N ASN A 135 15.42 -18.93 4.32
CA ASN A 135 15.66 -17.60 4.84
C ASN A 135 14.37 -16.77 4.90
N ARG A 136 13.41 -17.22 5.70
CA ARG A 136 12.14 -16.53 5.96
C ARG A 136 12.10 -16.00 7.38
N LEU A 137 11.66 -14.77 7.52
CA LEU A 137 11.16 -14.26 8.80
C LEU A 137 9.92 -15.10 9.13
N GLY A 138 9.71 -15.47 10.40
CA GLY A 138 8.59 -16.32 10.78
C GLY A 138 7.30 -15.86 10.08
N GLU A 139 6.66 -16.75 9.35
CA GLU A 139 5.36 -16.48 8.78
C GLU A 139 4.47 -15.99 9.93
N LEU A 140 3.83 -14.85 9.77
CA LEU A 140 2.62 -14.55 10.52
C LEU A 140 1.73 -15.76 10.25
N HIS A 141 1.61 -16.67 11.22
CA HIS A 141 0.76 -17.83 11.07
C HIS A 141 -0.64 -17.29 10.87
N GLY A 142 -1.13 -17.39 9.64
CA GLY A 142 -2.55 -17.23 9.39
C GLY A 142 -3.30 -18.12 10.36
N ARG A 143 -4.49 -17.73 10.80
CA ARG A 143 -5.30 -18.54 11.70
C ARG A 143 -5.40 -19.97 11.16
N SER A 144 -5.14 -20.95 12.00
CA SER A 144 -5.28 -22.35 11.61
C SER A 144 -6.74 -22.66 11.24
N ALA A 145 -6.96 -23.65 10.40
CA ALA A 145 -8.32 -24.08 10.03
C ALA A 145 -9.17 -24.41 11.28
N GLU A 146 -8.54 -24.98 12.31
CA GLU A 146 -9.19 -25.28 13.59
C GLU A 146 -9.53 -24.01 14.38
N GLU A 147 -8.65 -23.02 14.41
CA GLU A 147 -8.91 -21.73 15.06
C GLU A 147 -10.04 -20.95 14.38
N ILE A 148 -10.09 -20.95 13.03
CA ILE A 148 -11.17 -20.34 12.28
C ILE A 148 -12.50 -21.04 12.61
N LEU A 149 -12.51 -22.36 12.61
CA LEU A 149 -13.73 -23.14 12.90
C LEU A 149 -14.19 -22.93 14.35
N LEU A 150 -13.28 -23.04 15.33
CA LEU A 150 -13.60 -22.82 16.76
C LEU A 150 -14.00 -21.37 17.04
N GLY A 151 -13.45 -20.42 16.28
CA GLY A 151 -13.85 -19.02 16.33
C GLY A 151 -15.32 -18.78 16.05
N GLN A 152 -15.90 -19.56 15.12
CA GLN A 152 -17.33 -19.47 14.78
C GLN A 152 -18.24 -19.79 15.99
N PHE A 153 -17.81 -20.66 16.88
CA PHE A 153 -18.60 -21.05 18.06
C PHE A 153 -18.41 -20.14 19.26
N ARG A 154 -17.45 -19.23 19.24
CA ARG A 154 -17.17 -18.29 20.36
C ARG A 154 -17.88 -16.95 20.24
N SER A 155 -18.70 -16.78 19.22
CA SER A 155 -19.47 -15.54 19.02
C SER A 155 -20.68 -15.45 19.98
N LEU A 156 -21.04 -14.24 20.40
CA LEU A 156 -22.20 -13.99 21.26
C LEU A 156 -23.51 -14.50 20.61
N PRO A 157 -23.75 -14.32 19.29
CA PRO A 157 -24.92 -14.88 18.63
C PRO A 157 -25.04 -16.39 18.79
N VAL A 158 -23.95 -17.13 18.57
CA VAL A 158 -23.94 -18.59 18.72
C VAL A 158 -24.16 -19.01 20.18
N ALA A 159 -23.67 -18.26 21.14
CA ALA A 159 -23.94 -18.49 22.55
C ALA A 159 -25.46 -18.32 22.88
N LEU A 160 -26.09 -17.27 22.30
CA LEU A 160 -27.55 -17.05 22.46
C LEU A 160 -28.38 -18.15 21.76
N LEU A 161 -27.94 -18.61 20.58
CA LEU A 161 -28.53 -19.76 19.88
C LEU A 161 -28.41 -21.02 20.71
N GLY A 162 -27.27 -21.29 21.30
CA GLY A 162 -27.04 -22.40 22.21
C GLY A 162 -27.99 -22.33 23.43
N ALA A 163 -28.13 -21.15 24.03
CA ALA A 163 -29.06 -20.92 25.12
C ALA A 163 -30.52 -21.15 24.68
N SER A 164 -30.90 -20.71 23.47
CA SER A 164 -32.23 -20.98 22.88
C SER A 164 -32.47 -22.46 22.65
N ALA A 165 -31.49 -23.20 22.12
CA ALA A 165 -31.59 -24.65 21.94
C ALA A 165 -31.75 -25.38 23.26
N LEU A 166 -30.97 -25.01 24.29
CA LEU A 166 -31.10 -25.58 25.64
C LEU A 166 -32.47 -25.29 26.28
N LEU A 167 -32.96 -24.05 26.11
CA LEU A 167 -34.30 -23.66 26.60
C LEU A 167 -35.40 -24.45 25.86
N SER A 168 -35.29 -24.63 24.56
CA SER A 168 -36.19 -25.46 23.76
C SER A 168 -36.20 -26.91 24.22
N LEU A 169 -35.02 -27.48 24.48
CA LEU A 169 -34.87 -28.84 25.00
C LEU A 169 -35.50 -28.98 26.39
N ALA A 170 -35.26 -28.06 27.30
CA ALA A 170 -35.77 -28.05 28.68
C ALA A 170 -37.31 -27.93 28.72
N THR A 171 -37.89 -27.37 27.68
CA THR A 171 -39.36 -27.18 27.58
C THR A 171 -40.06 -28.20 26.66
N GLY A 172 -39.33 -29.27 26.25
CA GLY A 172 -39.90 -30.40 25.48
C GLY A 172 -39.94 -30.18 23.97
N GLY A 173 -39.32 -29.13 23.46
CA GLY A 173 -39.18 -28.83 22.02
C GLY A 173 -37.95 -29.49 21.38
N LEU A 174 -37.87 -30.83 21.39
CA LEU A 174 -36.72 -31.55 20.83
C LEU A 174 -36.46 -31.21 19.33
N ALA A 175 -37.54 -31.11 18.55
CA ALA A 175 -37.46 -30.79 17.13
C ALA A 175 -36.83 -29.38 16.90
N ASP A 176 -37.29 -28.40 17.69
CA ASP A 176 -36.75 -27.02 17.60
C ASP A 176 -35.27 -26.98 18.01
N ALA A 177 -34.87 -27.68 19.05
CA ALA A 177 -33.50 -27.75 19.50
C ALA A 177 -32.57 -28.38 18.45
N ILE A 178 -32.99 -29.44 17.76
CA ILE A 178 -32.25 -30.09 16.66
C ILE A 178 -32.11 -29.13 15.48
N VAL A 179 -33.14 -28.41 15.12
CA VAL A 179 -33.12 -27.46 14.02
C VAL A 179 -32.17 -26.30 14.34
N ILE A 180 -32.25 -25.73 15.55
CA ILE A 180 -31.33 -24.66 15.98
C ILE A 180 -29.87 -25.14 15.94
N ALA A 181 -29.59 -26.36 16.43
CA ALA A 181 -28.27 -26.95 16.36
C ALA A 181 -27.78 -27.15 14.90
N GLY A 182 -28.69 -27.57 14.01
CA GLY A 182 -28.38 -27.69 12.57
C GLY A 182 -28.04 -26.35 11.91
N VAL A 183 -28.77 -25.28 12.28
CA VAL A 183 -28.47 -23.94 11.79
C VAL A 183 -27.14 -23.41 12.33
N ILE A 184 -26.83 -23.64 13.61
CA ILE A 184 -25.51 -23.32 14.17
C ILE A 184 -24.42 -24.00 13.36
N GLY A 185 -24.57 -25.30 13.04
CA GLY A 185 -23.61 -26.04 12.21
C GLY A 185 -23.47 -25.45 10.81
N LEU A 186 -24.58 -25.12 10.16
CA LEU A 186 -24.60 -24.54 8.81
C LEU A 186 -23.96 -23.14 8.78
N ASN A 187 -24.29 -22.29 9.76
CA ASN A 187 -23.67 -20.97 9.90
C ASN A 187 -22.16 -21.08 10.14
N ALA A 188 -21.74 -22.01 11.01
CA ALA A 188 -20.33 -22.25 11.26
C ALA A 188 -19.59 -22.72 9.99
N GLU A 189 -20.24 -23.55 9.15
CA GLU A 189 -19.68 -24.00 7.87
C GLU A 189 -19.54 -22.84 6.86
N ILE A 190 -20.59 -22.04 6.70
CA ILE A 190 -20.57 -20.85 5.82
C ILE A 190 -19.52 -19.86 6.27
N GLY A 191 -19.45 -19.56 7.56
CA GLY A 191 -18.46 -18.69 8.15
C GLY A 191 -17.03 -19.22 7.94
N TYR A 192 -16.81 -20.52 8.18
CA TYR A 192 -15.53 -21.18 7.97
C TYR A 192 -15.08 -21.13 6.49
N VAL A 193 -15.96 -21.47 5.55
CA VAL A 193 -15.64 -21.45 4.11
C VAL A 193 -15.29 -20.03 3.65
N SER A 194 -16.06 -19.04 4.09
CA SER A 194 -15.88 -17.63 3.73
C SER A 194 -14.58 -17.08 4.31
N GLU A 195 -14.34 -17.29 5.61
CA GLU A 195 -13.15 -16.79 6.31
C GLU A 195 -11.89 -17.53 5.85
N SER A 196 -11.96 -18.84 5.60
CA SER A 196 -10.83 -19.60 5.02
C SER A 196 -10.45 -19.15 3.62
N ARG A 197 -11.42 -18.76 2.78
CA ARG A 197 -11.11 -18.18 1.46
C ARG A 197 -10.47 -16.82 1.57
N ALA A 198 -10.99 -15.95 2.44
CA ALA A 198 -10.41 -14.64 2.71
C ALA A 198 -8.97 -14.78 3.24
N GLU A 199 -8.74 -15.66 4.22
CA GLU A 199 -7.42 -15.94 4.80
C GLU A 199 -6.42 -16.46 3.76
N ARG A 200 -6.86 -17.38 2.88
CA ARG A 200 -6.00 -17.85 1.77
C ARG A 200 -5.65 -16.72 0.81
N THR A 201 -6.57 -15.83 0.51
CA THR A 201 -6.32 -14.66 -0.35
C THR A 201 -5.32 -13.72 0.33
N ILE A 202 -5.49 -13.42 1.61
CA ILE A 202 -4.58 -12.59 2.41
C ILE A 202 -3.19 -13.24 2.49
N THR A 203 -3.12 -14.54 2.78
CA THR A 203 -1.85 -15.29 2.85
C THR A 203 -1.15 -15.34 1.49
N ALA A 204 -1.89 -15.43 0.39
CA ALA A 204 -1.33 -15.36 -0.94
C ALA A 204 -0.73 -14.00 -1.28
N LEU A 205 -1.23 -12.91 -0.67
CA LEU A 205 -0.69 -11.55 -0.83
C LEU A 205 0.64 -11.36 -0.08
N THR A 206 0.79 -12.00 1.09
CA THR A 206 2.05 -11.98 1.85
C THR A 206 3.15 -12.82 1.22
N LYS A 207 2.79 -13.81 0.40
CA LYS A 207 3.72 -14.52 -0.49
C LYS A 207 3.96 -13.66 -1.73
N GLY A 208 4.77 -12.60 -1.58
CA GLY A 208 5.19 -11.73 -2.67
C GLY A 208 5.82 -12.50 -3.85
N SER A 209 6.00 -11.84 -4.99
CA SER A 209 6.78 -12.39 -6.11
C SER A 209 8.14 -12.88 -5.59
N PRO A 210 8.65 -14.01 -6.08
CA PRO A 210 9.95 -14.52 -5.67
C PRO A 210 10.99 -13.42 -5.87
N GLN A 211 11.69 -13.11 -4.80
CA GLN A 211 12.76 -12.11 -4.80
C GLN A 211 14.08 -12.85 -4.93
N PHE A 212 15.01 -12.23 -5.63
CA PHE A 212 16.31 -12.81 -5.93
C PHE A 212 17.43 -11.97 -5.31
N ALA A 213 18.55 -12.61 -5.05
CA ALA A 213 19.80 -11.94 -4.68
C ALA A 213 20.96 -12.59 -5.39
N THR A 214 21.98 -11.79 -5.68
CA THR A 214 23.24 -12.26 -6.27
C THR A 214 24.14 -12.81 -5.19
N VAL A 215 24.48 -14.09 -5.32
CA VAL A 215 25.45 -14.77 -4.45
C VAL A 215 26.56 -15.37 -5.28
N ILE A 216 27.74 -15.47 -4.67
CA ILE A 216 28.88 -16.18 -5.29
C ILE A 216 28.85 -17.63 -4.79
N ARG A 217 28.62 -18.57 -5.71
CA ARG A 217 28.72 -20.02 -5.50
C ARG A 217 29.58 -20.64 -6.60
N ASP A 218 30.40 -21.61 -6.25
CA ASP A 218 31.33 -22.26 -7.20
C ASP A 218 32.24 -21.24 -7.94
N GLY A 219 32.60 -20.11 -7.29
CA GLY A 219 33.42 -19.04 -7.85
C GLY A 219 32.74 -18.13 -8.88
N SER A 220 31.42 -18.31 -9.10
CA SER A 220 30.65 -17.50 -10.05
C SER A 220 29.45 -16.82 -9.38
N GLY A 221 29.14 -15.58 -9.82
CA GLY A 221 27.92 -14.87 -9.41
C GLY A 221 26.69 -15.56 -9.96
N ARG A 222 25.71 -15.84 -9.09
CA ARG A 222 24.43 -16.48 -9.44
C ARG A 222 23.29 -15.76 -8.76
N GLU A 223 22.22 -15.57 -9.49
CA GLU A 223 20.97 -15.08 -8.92
C GLU A 223 20.19 -16.26 -8.32
N ILE A 224 19.91 -16.22 -7.01
CA ILE A 224 19.12 -17.24 -6.31
C ILE A 224 17.94 -16.60 -5.58
N PRO A 225 16.83 -17.33 -5.36
CA PRO A 225 15.75 -16.84 -4.51
C PRO A 225 16.26 -16.47 -3.12
N LEU A 226 15.73 -15.38 -2.54
CA LEU A 226 16.08 -14.96 -1.18
C LEU A 226 15.89 -16.05 -0.14
N ASP A 227 14.88 -16.90 -0.33
CA ASP A 227 14.56 -18.00 0.55
C ASP A 227 15.66 -19.08 0.60
N ASP A 228 16.47 -19.19 -0.47
CA ASP A 228 17.51 -20.21 -0.64
C ASP A 228 18.89 -19.76 -0.14
N ILE A 229 18.97 -18.54 0.43
CA ILE A 229 20.21 -18.03 1.03
C ILE A 229 20.46 -18.73 2.37
N VAL A 230 21.68 -19.18 2.57
CA VAL A 230 22.10 -19.92 3.76
C VAL A 230 23.35 -19.31 4.41
N PRO A 231 23.60 -19.56 5.70
CA PRO A 231 24.86 -19.15 6.34
C PRO A 231 26.06 -19.75 5.60
N GLY A 232 27.04 -18.89 5.29
CA GLY A 232 28.22 -19.23 4.49
C GLY A 232 28.15 -18.84 3.01
N ASP A 233 26.98 -18.43 2.48
CA ASP A 233 26.92 -17.81 1.16
C ASP A 233 27.67 -16.49 1.11
N ILE A 234 28.25 -16.16 -0.03
CA ILE A 234 28.88 -14.85 -0.25
C ILE A 234 27.90 -13.98 -1.04
N LEU A 235 27.44 -12.90 -0.42
CA LEU A 235 26.57 -11.91 -1.05
C LEU A 235 27.39 -10.92 -1.88
N GLU A 236 26.87 -10.56 -3.03
CA GLU A 236 27.32 -9.42 -3.80
C GLU A 236 26.33 -8.25 -3.59
N LEU A 237 26.84 -7.15 -3.04
CA LEU A 237 26.05 -5.99 -2.66
C LEU A 237 26.31 -4.84 -3.64
N ALA A 238 25.27 -4.26 -4.19
CA ALA A 238 25.32 -3.13 -5.10
C ALA A 238 24.31 -2.05 -4.67
N ALA A 239 24.59 -0.81 -5.03
CA ALA A 239 23.67 0.30 -4.76
C ALA A 239 22.25 -0.02 -5.29
N GLY A 240 21.24 0.15 -4.47
CA GLY A 240 19.84 -0.15 -4.80
C GLY A 240 19.31 -1.48 -4.36
N THR A 241 20.18 -2.37 -3.88
CA THR A 241 19.76 -3.68 -3.39
C THR A 241 19.43 -3.66 -1.90
N LEU A 242 18.47 -4.48 -1.48
CA LEU A 242 18.24 -4.75 -0.06
C LEU A 242 19.14 -5.91 0.40
N VAL A 243 19.69 -5.74 1.58
CA VAL A 243 20.51 -6.78 2.21
C VAL A 243 19.59 -7.96 2.59
N PRO A 244 19.80 -9.16 2.02
CA PRO A 244 18.85 -10.27 2.15
C PRO A 244 19.00 -11.07 3.46
N ALA A 245 20.15 -10.97 4.13
CA ALA A 245 20.50 -11.69 5.34
C ALA A 245 21.55 -10.92 6.14
N ASP A 246 21.73 -11.23 7.42
CA ASP A 246 22.82 -10.63 8.18
C ASP A 246 24.16 -11.21 7.72
N ALA A 247 25.11 -10.33 7.40
CA ALA A 247 26.37 -10.74 6.83
C ALA A 247 27.56 -9.92 7.35
N ARG A 248 28.74 -10.54 7.38
CA ARG A 248 30.04 -9.92 7.72
C ARG A 248 30.72 -9.50 6.42
N LEU A 249 31.07 -8.24 6.30
CA LEU A 249 31.74 -7.69 5.13
C LEU A 249 33.14 -8.31 4.93
N ILE A 250 33.43 -8.66 3.69
CA ILE A 250 34.73 -9.21 3.24
C ILE A 250 35.52 -8.13 2.49
N ALA A 251 34.83 -7.40 1.60
CA ALA A 251 35.41 -6.29 0.83
C ALA A 251 34.37 -5.19 0.63
N THR A 252 34.82 -3.96 0.56
CA THR A 252 33.97 -2.77 0.33
C THR A 252 34.64 -1.83 -0.64
N ASP A 253 33.82 -1.21 -1.53
CA ASP A 253 34.21 -0.13 -2.42
C ASP A 253 33.21 1.01 -2.25
N GLY A 254 33.50 1.96 -1.33
CA GLY A 254 32.63 3.07 -1.02
C GLY A 254 31.23 2.67 -0.51
N LEU A 255 31.08 1.49 0.09
CA LEU A 255 29.78 0.94 0.50
C LEU A 255 29.14 1.76 1.61
N SER A 256 27.92 2.24 1.36
CA SER A 256 27.08 2.93 2.34
C SER A 256 25.72 2.26 2.49
N ILE A 257 25.23 2.15 3.74
CA ILE A 257 24.01 1.41 4.08
C ILE A 257 23.05 2.30 4.88
N GLY A 258 21.79 2.34 4.48
CA GLY A 258 20.70 2.95 5.23
C GLY A 258 20.17 1.98 6.28
N GLU A 259 20.48 2.19 7.56
CA GLU A 259 20.12 1.31 8.68
C GLU A 259 18.99 1.87 9.56
N ALA A 260 18.21 2.81 9.06
CA ALA A 260 17.14 3.49 9.81
C ALA A 260 16.14 2.52 10.46
N LEU A 261 15.87 1.39 9.82
CA LEU A 261 14.97 0.34 10.34
C LEU A 261 15.47 -0.31 11.64
N LEU A 262 16.79 -0.36 11.85
CA LEU A 262 17.42 -1.03 12.98
C LEU A 262 17.93 -0.06 14.03
N THR A 263 18.48 1.07 13.58
CA THR A 263 19.18 2.02 14.45
C THR A 263 18.33 3.25 14.77
N GLY A 264 17.34 3.56 13.93
CA GLY A 264 16.54 4.80 13.99
C GLY A 264 17.29 6.02 13.43
N GLU A 265 18.53 5.85 12.94
CA GLU A 265 19.33 6.92 12.33
C GLU A 265 19.03 7.02 10.84
N SER A 266 18.60 8.18 10.37
CA SER A 266 18.17 8.39 8.98
C SER A 266 19.33 8.56 7.98
N LEU A 267 20.54 8.84 8.47
CA LEU A 267 21.71 9.03 7.59
C LEU A 267 22.34 7.68 7.23
N PRO A 268 22.74 7.49 5.97
CA PRO A 268 23.49 6.31 5.57
C PRO A 268 24.83 6.21 6.32
N ILE A 269 25.18 4.99 6.69
CA ILE A 269 26.42 4.67 7.41
C ILE A 269 27.42 4.09 6.43
N GLU A 270 28.62 4.69 6.35
CA GLU A 270 29.72 4.13 5.58
C GLU A 270 30.25 2.86 6.25
N LYS A 271 30.41 1.79 5.47
CA LYS A 271 30.81 0.47 5.93
C LYS A 271 32.26 0.17 5.54
N SER A 272 32.97 -0.57 6.39
CA SER A 272 34.37 -0.95 6.17
C SER A 272 34.61 -2.41 6.58
N ALA A 273 35.16 -3.21 5.69
CA ALA A 273 35.49 -4.60 5.94
C ALA A 273 36.64 -4.80 6.95
N ASP A 274 37.61 -3.87 6.96
CA ASP A 274 38.89 -4.02 7.66
C ASP A 274 38.83 -3.73 9.16
N ARG A 275 37.76 -3.08 9.63
CA ARG A 275 37.62 -2.74 11.06
C ARG A 275 37.26 -3.95 11.90
N LEU A 276 38.08 -4.23 12.92
CA LEU A 276 37.72 -5.14 14.01
C LEU A 276 37.07 -4.34 15.13
N LEU A 277 35.93 -4.81 15.61
CA LEU A 277 35.13 -4.12 16.63
C LEU A 277 35.09 -4.92 17.93
N PRO A 278 34.95 -4.26 19.10
CA PRO A 278 34.81 -4.96 20.39
C PRO A 278 33.62 -5.91 20.41
N PRO A 279 33.68 -7.04 21.14
CA PRO A 279 32.56 -7.99 21.21
C PRO A 279 31.24 -7.42 21.74
N ASP A 280 31.28 -6.36 22.54
CA ASP A 280 30.16 -5.63 23.13
C ASP A 280 29.72 -4.40 22.32
N CYS A 281 30.27 -4.23 21.09
CA CYS A 281 29.92 -3.15 20.20
C CYS A 281 28.40 -3.09 19.92
N PRO A 282 27.74 -1.93 20.13
CA PRO A 282 26.32 -1.75 19.83
C PRO A 282 26.03 -2.00 18.35
N LEU A 283 24.80 -2.46 18.05
CA LEU A 283 24.40 -2.80 16.67
C LEU A 283 24.64 -1.65 15.69
N ALA A 284 24.26 -0.42 16.06
CA ALA A 284 24.39 0.78 15.23
C ALA A 284 25.87 1.15 14.91
N GLU A 285 26.84 0.67 15.70
CA GLU A 285 28.25 0.98 15.51
C GLU A 285 29.01 -0.13 14.77
N ARG A 286 28.32 -1.23 14.39
CA ARG A 286 28.94 -2.37 13.68
C ARG A 286 29.16 -2.04 12.21
N THR A 287 30.17 -1.21 11.93
CA THR A 287 30.48 -0.76 10.57
C THR A 287 31.00 -1.86 9.64
N ASN A 288 31.39 -3.01 10.16
CA ASN A 288 31.88 -4.16 9.40
C ASN A 288 30.81 -5.26 9.18
N MET A 289 29.57 -4.98 9.53
CA MET A 289 28.42 -5.86 9.33
C MET A 289 27.36 -5.18 8.47
N VAL A 290 26.57 -5.97 7.78
CA VAL A 290 25.32 -5.55 7.12
C VAL A 290 24.18 -6.41 7.64
N PHE A 291 23.00 -5.86 7.73
CA PHE A 291 21.86 -6.50 8.37
C PHE A 291 20.69 -6.64 7.40
N ARG A 292 19.95 -7.72 7.53
CA ARG A 292 18.78 -8.01 6.73
C ARG A 292 17.79 -6.84 6.71
N GLY A 293 17.23 -6.54 5.53
CA GLY A 293 16.22 -5.49 5.32
C GLY A 293 16.77 -4.07 5.33
N THR A 294 18.08 -3.89 5.45
CA THR A 294 18.75 -2.59 5.25
C THR A 294 19.05 -2.37 3.77
N LEU A 295 19.16 -1.11 3.37
CA LEU A 295 19.29 -0.71 1.98
C LEU A 295 20.72 -0.28 1.67
N VAL A 296 21.30 -0.80 0.59
CA VAL A 296 22.55 -0.29 0.02
C VAL A 296 22.27 1.03 -0.69
N THR A 297 22.72 2.13 -0.10
CA THR A 297 22.48 3.49 -0.63
C THR A 297 23.58 3.96 -1.61
N GLY A 298 24.76 3.35 -1.56
CA GLY A 298 25.87 3.69 -2.46
C GLY A 298 27.01 2.70 -2.38
N GLY A 299 27.88 2.71 -3.39
CA GLY A 299 29.03 1.82 -3.48
C GLY A 299 28.69 0.36 -3.75
N ALA A 300 29.68 -0.52 -3.54
CA ALA A 300 29.56 -1.96 -3.71
C ALA A 300 30.35 -2.70 -2.63
N GLY A 301 30.04 -4.01 -2.43
CA GLY A 301 30.78 -4.82 -1.47
C GLY A 301 30.46 -6.30 -1.56
N ARG A 302 31.27 -7.10 -0.88
CA ARG A 302 31.04 -8.54 -0.67
C ARG A 302 30.94 -8.84 0.80
N ALA A 303 30.02 -9.75 1.16
CA ALA A 303 29.79 -10.12 2.54
C ALA A 303 29.46 -11.61 2.68
N VAL A 304 29.94 -12.26 3.74
CA VAL A 304 29.57 -13.65 4.06
C VAL A 304 28.36 -13.67 4.97
N VAL A 305 27.33 -14.43 4.60
CA VAL A 305 26.10 -14.61 5.38
C VAL A 305 26.41 -15.31 6.69
N VAL A 306 26.03 -14.70 7.82
CA VAL A 306 26.24 -15.24 9.17
C VAL A 306 24.95 -15.68 9.84
N ALA A 307 23.81 -15.06 9.47
CA ALA A 307 22.51 -15.43 10.04
C ALA A 307 21.38 -15.20 9.03
N THR A 308 20.41 -16.10 9.02
CA THR A 308 19.25 -16.09 8.12
C THR A 308 17.94 -16.22 8.91
N GLY A 309 16.81 -15.81 8.32
CA GLY A 309 15.47 -15.99 8.87
C GLY A 309 15.31 -15.47 10.30
N ARG A 310 14.82 -16.33 11.18
CA ARG A 310 14.59 -16.01 12.61
C ARG A 310 15.87 -15.73 13.40
N MET A 311 17.02 -16.17 12.89
CA MET A 311 18.31 -15.97 13.54
C MET A 311 18.93 -14.61 13.19
N SER A 312 18.44 -13.89 12.18
CA SER A 312 18.84 -12.51 11.88
C SER A 312 18.42 -11.54 12.98
N GLU A 313 19.05 -10.37 13.07
CA GLU A 313 18.70 -9.36 14.07
C GLU A 313 17.24 -8.92 13.94
N ILE A 314 16.73 -8.72 12.73
CA ILE A 314 15.29 -8.46 12.50
C ILE A 314 14.43 -9.65 12.95
N GLY A 315 14.84 -10.88 12.66
CA GLY A 315 14.12 -12.09 13.09
C GLY A 315 14.06 -12.22 14.60
N ARG A 316 15.15 -11.87 15.31
CA ARG A 316 15.18 -11.83 16.79
C ARG A 316 14.26 -10.75 17.36
N ILE A 317 14.28 -9.55 16.78
CA ILE A 317 13.37 -8.46 17.15
C ILE A 317 11.92 -8.94 17.01
N GLN A 318 11.59 -9.55 15.89
CA GLN A 318 10.26 -10.09 15.62
C GLN A 318 9.83 -11.16 16.60
N SER A 319 10.76 -12.05 16.98
CA SER A 319 10.50 -13.10 17.97
C SER A 319 10.33 -12.57 19.41
N MET A 320 10.95 -11.43 19.75
CA MET A 320 10.79 -10.75 21.05
C MET A 320 9.48 -9.98 21.15
N ILE A 321 8.96 -9.48 20.04
CA ILE A 321 7.68 -8.75 19.98
C ILE A 321 6.49 -9.71 20.14
N GLY A 322 6.72 -11.03 20.03
CA GLY A 322 5.66 -12.04 19.97
C GLY A 322 4.98 -12.05 18.61
N ALA A 323 4.03 -12.95 18.42
CA ALA A 323 3.18 -12.92 17.25
C ALA A 323 2.32 -11.64 17.32
N VAL A 324 2.71 -10.61 16.58
CA VAL A 324 1.88 -9.42 16.41
C VAL A 324 0.58 -9.92 15.78
N GLU A 325 -0.52 -9.86 16.52
CA GLU A 325 -1.84 -10.11 15.94
C GLU A 325 -1.98 -9.24 14.69
N PRO A 326 -2.52 -9.75 13.58
CA PRO A 326 -2.76 -8.97 12.38
C PRO A 326 -3.51 -7.69 12.78
N GLN A 327 -2.95 -6.53 12.47
CA GLN A 327 -3.60 -5.26 12.81
C GLN A 327 -4.96 -5.23 12.13
N GLN A 328 -6.02 -5.13 12.95
CA GLN A 328 -7.38 -4.98 12.43
C GLN A 328 -7.48 -3.67 11.67
N THR A 329 -8.17 -3.69 10.54
CA THR A 329 -8.39 -2.47 9.78
C THR A 329 -9.31 -1.49 10.53
N PRO A 330 -9.23 -0.17 10.28
CA PRO A 330 -10.18 0.79 10.85
C PRO A 330 -11.64 0.38 10.63
N LEU A 331 -11.97 -0.16 9.46
CA LEU A 331 -13.29 -0.70 9.13
C LEU A 331 -13.68 -1.85 10.08
N GLN A 332 -12.79 -2.79 10.33
CA GLN A 332 -13.05 -3.90 11.26
C GLN A 332 -13.32 -3.40 12.67
N HIS A 333 -12.58 -2.38 13.14
CA HIS A 333 -12.83 -1.73 14.43
C HIS A 333 -14.19 -1.03 14.47
N GLN A 334 -14.59 -0.32 13.42
CA GLN A 334 -15.90 0.34 13.32
C GLN A 334 -17.03 -0.70 13.30
N LEU A 335 -16.88 -1.81 12.59
CA LEU A 335 -17.84 -2.90 12.54
C LEU A 335 -18.00 -3.60 13.90
N ALA A 336 -16.90 -3.85 14.60
CA ALA A 336 -16.94 -4.41 15.94
C ALA A 336 -17.66 -3.48 16.94
N ARG A 337 -17.49 -2.15 16.81
CA ARG A 337 -18.23 -1.15 17.58
C ARG A 337 -19.71 -1.17 17.25
N LEU A 338 -20.05 -1.12 15.96
CA LEU A 338 -21.43 -1.19 15.47
C LEU A 338 -22.13 -2.46 15.97
N GLY A 339 -21.45 -3.61 15.89
CA GLY A 339 -21.96 -4.87 16.40
C GLY A 339 -22.33 -4.80 17.89
N ARG A 340 -21.48 -4.16 18.73
CA ARG A 340 -21.80 -3.97 20.16
C ARG A 340 -23.01 -3.05 20.39
N GLU A 341 -23.12 -1.98 19.61
CA GLU A 341 -24.28 -1.06 19.68
C GLU A 341 -25.57 -1.76 19.30
N LEU A 342 -25.54 -2.60 18.25
CA LEU A 342 -26.70 -3.40 17.82
C LEU A 342 -27.13 -4.44 18.87
N VAL A 343 -26.17 -5.12 19.50
CA VAL A 343 -26.47 -6.04 20.62
C VAL A 343 -27.18 -5.30 21.73
N GLY A 344 -26.75 -4.07 22.06
CA GLY A 344 -27.44 -3.24 23.07
C GLY A 344 -28.88 -2.92 22.69
N ILE A 345 -29.13 -2.50 21.45
CA ILE A 345 -30.49 -2.22 20.91
C ILE A 345 -31.33 -3.47 20.94
N SER A 346 -30.77 -4.61 20.54
CA SER A 346 -31.47 -5.91 20.51
C SER A 346 -31.88 -6.36 21.91
N LEU A 347 -30.98 -6.26 22.90
CA LEU A 347 -31.31 -6.61 24.29
C LEU A 347 -32.42 -5.70 24.86
N ALA A 348 -32.36 -4.40 24.53
CA ALA A 348 -33.44 -3.47 24.94
C ALA A 348 -34.78 -3.84 24.30
N ALA A 349 -34.80 -4.19 23.01
CA ALA A 349 -36.00 -4.65 22.31
C ALA A 349 -36.53 -5.96 22.89
N CYS A 350 -35.63 -6.92 23.24
CA CYS A 350 -36.00 -8.18 23.91
C CYS A 350 -36.64 -7.91 25.27
N GLY A 351 -36.08 -7.01 26.06
CA GLY A 351 -36.66 -6.59 27.33
C GLY A 351 -38.04 -5.95 27.16
N ALA A 352 -38.21 -5.10 26.15
CA ALA A 352 -39.48 -4.46 25.83
C ALA A 352 -40.56 -5.48 25.41
N VAL A 353 -40.21 -6.44 24.54
CA VAL A 353 -41.12 -7.52 24.11
C VAL A 353 -41.50 -8.41 25.30
N PHE A 354 -40.55 -8.79 26.13
CA PHE A 354 -40.80 -9.57 27.35
C PHE A 354 -41.73 -8.83 28.29
N ALA A 355 -41.41 -7.58 28.63
CA ALA A 355 -42.20 -6.76 29.54
C ALA A 355 -43.65 -6.55 29.01
N LEU A 356 -43.75 -6.22 27.72
CA LEU A 356 -45.07 -6.02 27.09
C LEU A 356 -45.91 -7.29 27.06
N GLY A 357 -45.30 -8.44 26.80
CA GLY A 357 -45.97 -9.74 26.84
C GLY A 357 -46.41 -10.12 28.24
N MET A 358 -45.63 -9.84 29.28
CA MET A 358 -45.99 -10.04 30.67
C MET A 358 -47.19 -9.17 31.09
N VAL A 359 -47.16 -7.88 30.72
CA VAL A 359 -48.29 -6.95 30.98
C VAL A 359 -49.58 -7.43 30.33
N ARG A 360 -49.49 -8.09 29.17
CA ARG A 360 -50.66 -8.67 28.47
C ARG A 360 -51.11 -10.02 28.99
N GLY A 361 -50.46 -10.54 30.05
CA GLY A 361 -50.87 -11.78 30.67
C GLY A 361 -50.37 -13.07 30.02
N HIS A 362 -49.40 -12.95 29.11
CA HIS A 362 -48.72 -14.12 28.57
C HIS A 362 -47.82 -14.74 29.63
N GLY A 363 -47.71 -16.06 29.66
CA GLY A 363 -46.87 -16.76 30.65
C GLY A 363 -45.39 -16.40 30.52
N MET A 364 -44.63 -16.39 31.62
CA MET A 364 -43.19 -16.02 31.67
C MET A 364 -42.33 -16.88 30.74
N LEU A 365 -42.54 -18.19 30.67
CA LEU A 365 -41.75 -19.12 29.88
C LEU A 365 -41.94 -18.93 28.36
N PRO A 366 -43.17 -18.77 27.83
CA PRO A 366 -43.41 -18.38 26.44
C PRO A 366 -42.74 -17.06 26.08
N MET A 367 -42.84 -16.03 26.92
CA MET A 367 -42.27 -14.73 26.64
C MET A 367 -40.71 -14.74 26.71
N LEU A 368 -40.14 -15.55 27.59
CA LEU A 368 -38.70 -15.76 27.62
C LEU A 368 -38.21 -16.41 26.32
N ARG A 369 -38.92 -17.38 25.78
CA ARG A 369 -38.63 -17.98 24.47
C ARG A 369 -38.66 -16.95 23.36
N VAL A 370 -39.69 -16.10 23.32
CA VAL A 370 -39.82 -15.02 22.32
C VAL A 370 -38.66 -14.04 22.41
N ALA A 371 -38.32 -13.60 23.64
CA ALA A 371 -37.23 -12.65 23.86
C ALA A 371 -35.88 -13.23 23.45
N VAL A 372 -35.59 -14.49 23.80
CA VAL A 372 -34.34 -15.14 23.41
C VAL A 372 -34.28 -15.34 21.89
N SER A 373 -35.37 -15.69 21.25
CA SER A 373 -35.45 -15.84 19.79
C SER A 373 -35.20 -14.52 19.07
N LEU A 374 -35.80 -13.44 19.60
CA LEU A 374 -35.56 -12.09 19.07
C LEU A 374 -34.11 -11.65 19.27
N ALA A 375 -33.50 -11.99 20.42
CA ALA A 375 -32.10 -11.68 20.67
C ALA A 375 -31.15 -12.33 19.65
N VAL A 376 -31.49 -13.54 19.22
CA VAL A 376 -30.73 -14.24 18.16
C VAL A 376 -30.95 -13.59 16.81
N ALA A 377 -32.18 -13.28 16.43
CA ALA A 377 -32.51 -12.70 15.12
C ALA A 377 -31.94 -11.28 14.93
N ALA A 378 -31.81 -10.52 16.01
CA ALA A 378 -31.47 -9.12 15.96
C ALA A 378 -29.96 -8.86 15.88
N VAL A 379 -29.10 -9.89 15.89
CA VAL A 379 -27.64 -9.75 15.75
C VAL A 379 -27.21 -10.16 14.34
N PRO A 380 -26.77 -9.22 13.49
CA PRO A 380 -26.32 -9.55 12.14
C PRO A 380 -24.98 -10.30 12.18
N GLU A 381 -25.05 -11.62 12.11
CA GLU A 381 -23.89 -12.51 12.19
C GLU A 381 -22.93 -12.35 11.01
N GLY A 382 -23.44 -11.88 9.86
CA GLY A 382 -22.71 -11.76 8.61
C GLY A 382 -21.78 -10.55 8.49
N LEU A 383 -21.87 -9.54 9.35
CA LEU A 383 -21.15 -8.25 9.18
C LEU A 383 -19.62 -8.36 9.06
N PRO A 384 -18.90 -9.03 9.99
CA PRO A 384 -17.44 -9.14 9.88
C PRO A 384 -17.02 -9.95 8.66
N THR A 385 -17.71 -11.05 8.41
CA THR A 385 -17.47 -11.96 7.28
C THR A 385 -17.71 -11.26 5.95
N LEU A 386 -18.78 -10.46 5.84
CA LEU A 386 -19.09 -9.67 4.66
C LEU A 386 -17.96 -8.69 4.33
N ALA A 387 -17.50 -7.91 5.31
CA ALA A 387 -16.44 -6.92 5.10
C ALA A 387 -15.13 -7.59 4.66
N THR A 388 -14.71 -8.63 5.35
CA THR A 388 -13.46 -9.35 5.03
C THR A 388 -13.54 -10.00 3.64
N THR A 389 -14.66 -10.63 3.32
CA THR A 389 -14.88 -11.26 2.00
C THR A 389 -14.89 -10.21 0.89
N THR A 390 -15.56 -9.08 1.11
CA THR A 390 -15.63 -8.00 0.11
C THR A 390 -14.25 -7.39 -0.15
N LEU A 391 -13.48 -7.12 0.89
CA LEU A 391 -12.10 -6.63 0.77
C LEU A 391 -11.23 -7.64 0.00
N ALA A 392 -11.31 -8.93 0.34
CA ALA A 392 -10.55 -9.98 -0.34
C ALA A 392 -10.90 -10.08 -1.84
N LEU A 393 -12.18 -9.99 -2.19
CA LEU A 393 -12.64 -10.01 -3.58
C LEU A 393 -12.28 -8.71 -4.32
N GLY A 394 -12.30 -7.56 -3.62
CA GLY A 394 -11.81 -6.29 -4.14
C GLY A 394 -10.32 -6.36 -4.53
N ILE A 395 -9.50 -6.97 -3.69
CA ILE A 395 -8.07 -7.20 -3.96
C ILE A 395 -7.87 -8.10 -5.20
N ASP A 396 -8.63 -9.20 -5.33
CA ASP A 396 -8.52 -10.07 -6.52
C ASP A 396 -8.93 -9.33 -7.80
N SER A 397 -9.92 -8.45 -7.73
CA SER A 397 -10.31 -7.57 -8.83
C SER A 397 -9.19 -6.60 -9.23
N LEU A 398 -8.54 -5.96 -8.25
CA LEU A 398 -7.41 -5.05 -8.48
C LEU A 398 -6.20 -5.79 -9.07
N ARG A 399 -5.91 -7.00 -8.57
CA ARG A 399 -4.83 -7.84 -9.09
C ARG A 399 -5.01 -8.16 -10.58
N ARG A 400 -6.24 -8.45 -11.01
CA ARG A 400 -6.55 -8.69 -12.45
C ARG A 400 -6.35 -7.47 -13.33
N LYS A 401 -6.38 -6.28 -12.74
CA LYS A 401 -6.11 -5.00 -13.41
C LYS A 401 -4.63 -4.57 -13.31
N GLY A 402 -3.73 -5.47 -12.91
CA GLY A 402 -2.30 -5.18 -12.77
C GLY A 402 -1.95 -4.38 -11.51
N ILE A 403 -2.82 -4.33 -10.50
CA ILE A 403 -2.59 -3.61 -9.25
C ILE A 403 -2.44 -4.62 -8.12
N LEU A 404 -1.25 -4.74 -7.56
CA LEU A 404 -0.95 -5.64 -6.47
C LEU A 404 -1.08 -4.92 -5.13
N ILE A 405 -2.00 -5.38 -4.30
CA ILE A 405 -2.17 -4.90 -2.92
C ILE A 405 -1.41 -5.84 -1.98
N ARG A 406 -0.56 -5.30 -1.12
CA ARG A 406 0.23 -6.08 -0.15
C ARG A 406 -0.30 -6.02 1.28
N ALA A 407 -1.07 -4.99 1.59
CA ALA A 407 -1.64 -4.78 2.92
C ALA A 407 -3.16 -4.58 2.83
N LEU A 408 -3.93 -5.32 3.62
CA LEU A 408 -5.39 -5.21 3.63
C LEU A 408 -5.90 -3.79 3.95
N PRO A 409 -5.30 -3.06 4.92
CA PRO A 409 -5.67 -1.67 5.21
C PRO A 409 -5.50 -0.71 4.03
N ALA A 410 -4.62 -1.03 3.07
CA ALA A 410 -4.40 -0.17 1.91
C ALA A 410 -5.64 -0.05 1.02
N VAL A 411 -6.46 -1.11 0.89
CA VAL A 411 -7.71 -1.05 0.10
C VAL A 411 -8.68 -0.04 0.69
N GLU A 412 -8.80 -0.03 2.02
CA GLU A 412 -9.63 0.93 2.74
C GLU A 412 -9.04 2.33 2.63
N GLY A 413 -7.72 2.47 2.83
CA GLY A 413 -6.99 3.71 2.74
C GLY A 413 -7.13 4.39 1.39
N LEU A 414 -7.11 3.63 0.27
CA LEU A 414 -7.33 4.16 -1.08
C LEU A 414 -8.63 4.98 -1.22
N SER A 415 -9.67 4.67 -0.43
CA SER A 415 -10.94 5.41 -0.43
C SER A 415 -10.86 6.78 0.25
N THR A 416 -9.87 7.00 1.11
CA THR A 416 -9.75 8.16 2.00
C THR A 416 -8.58 9.09 1.65
N ILE A 417 -7.81 8.78 0.60
CA ILE A 417 -6.67 9.61 0.16
C ILE A 417 -7.13 11.03 -0.12
N GLN A 418 -6.51 12.00 0.57
CA GLN A 418 -6.76 13.42 0.41
C GLN A 418 -5.63 14.12 -0.35
N ILE A 419 -4.40 13.64 -0.21
CA ILE A 419 -3.21 14.18 -0.89
C ILE A 419 -2.37 13.03 -1.43
N ILE A 420 -1.88 13.18 -2.66
CA ILE A 420 -0.91 12.28 -3.27
C ILE A 420 0.39 13.05 -3.47
N CYS A 421 1.46 12.57 -2.85
CA CYS A 421 2.81 13.07 -3.06
C CYS A 421 3.51 12.21 -4.11
N PHE A 422 4.01 12.83 -5.16
CA PHE A 422 4.73 12.17 -6.24
C PHE A 422 6.21 12.48 -6.17
N ASP A 423 7.08 11.47 -6.24
CA ASP A 423 8.43 11.72 -6.72
C ASP A 423 8.38 12.06 -8.21
N LYS A 424 9.35 12.84 -8.68
CA LYS A 424 9.42 13.22 -10.09
C LYS A 424 10.00 12.09 -10.93
N THR A 425 11.26 11.71 -10.62
CA THR A 425 12.09 10.87 -11.49
C THR A 425 11.60 9.42 -11.45
N GLY A 426 11.34 8.84 -12.62
CA GLY A 426 10.84 7.47 -12.73
C GLY A 426 9.37 7.29 -12.37
N THR A 427 8.78 8.24 -11.66
CA THR A 427 7.37 8.24 -11.28
C THR A 427 6.53 9.08 -12.25
N LEU A 428 6.74 10.39 -12.29
CA LEU A 428 6.06 11.27 -13.25
C LEU A 428 6.76 11.29 -14.61
N THR A 429 8.04 10.95 -14.64
CA THR A 429 8.84 10.84 -15.85
C THR A 429 9.19 9.38 -16.13
N LEU A 430 9.72 9.13 -17.33
CA LEU A 430 10.05 7.77 -17.78
C LEU A 430 11.37 7.23 -17.21
N ASN A 431 12.13 8.03 -16.43
CA ASN A 431 13.50 7.72 -15.98
C ASN A 431 14.43 7.34 -17.14
N ARG A 432 14.20 7.96 -18.28
CA ARG A 432 14.93 7.72 -19.52
C ARG A 432 15.24 9.04 -20.17
N MET A 433 16.54 9.34 -20.35
CA MET A 433 16.93 10.53 -21.06
C MET A 433 16.56 10.40 -22.56
N GLU A 434 15.99 11.44 -23.12
CA GLU A 434 15.74 11.56 -24.55
C GLU A 434 16.33 12.88 -25.08
N VAL A 435 16.85 12.85 -26.30
CA VAL A 435 17.27 14.06 -26.99
C VAL A 435 16.03 14.84 -27.41
N ALA A 436 15.86 16.03 -26.84
CA ALA A 436 14.75 16.91 -27.13
C ALA A 436 15.08 17.97 -28.18
N ARG A 437 16.33 18.50 -28.15
CA ARG A 437 16.76 19.58 -29.02
C ARG A 437 18.23 19.43 -29.42
N ILE A 438 18.52 19.72 -30.67
CA ILE A 438 19.86 19.71 -31.21
C ILE A 438 20.11 21.09 -31.89
N ILE A 439 21.17 21.75 -31.48
CA ILE A 439 21.54 23.07 -31.99
C ILE A 439 22.89 22.94 -32.67
N THR A 440 22.90 23.18 -33.97
CA THR A 440 24.10 23.27 -34.79
C THR A 440 24.41 24.74 -35.10
N PRO A 441 25.59 25.09 -35.63
CA PRO A 441 25.89 26.45 -36.07
C PRO A 441 24.88 27.01 -37.12
N GLN A 442 24.17 26.13 -37.85
CA GLN A 442 23.26 26.49 -38.92
C GLN A 442 21.80 26.25 -38.68
N GLY A 443 21.46 25.51 -37.64
CA GLY A 443 20.07 25.16 -37.42
C GLY A 443 19.77 24.75 -35.98
N ASP A 444 18.53 24.90 -35.63
CA ASP A 444 17.92 24.44 -34.40
C ASP A 444 16.89 23.36 -34.74
N PHE A 445 17.06 22.19 -34.17
CA PHE A 445 16.27 21.01 -34.45
C PHE A 445 15.61 20.48 -33.20
N ARG A 446 14.29 20.26 -33.24
CA ARG A 446 13.51 19.64 -32.20
C ARG A 446 13.21 18.19 -32.54
N MET A 447 13.47 17.27 -31.68
CA MET A 447 13.09 15.87 -31.83
C MET A 447 11.72 15.63 -31.20
N THR A 448 10.76 15.14 -31.99
CA THR A 448 9.39 14.89 -31.53
C THR A 448 8.99 13.47 -31.96
N GLY A 449 9.22 12.49 -31.06
CA GLY A 449 9.03 11.09 -31.38
C GLY A 449 9.89 10.64 -32.57
N PRO A 450 9.28 10.13 -33.70
CA PRO A 450 10.01 9.70 -34.85
C PRO A 450 10.37 10.85 -35.82
N HIS A 451 9.90 12.08 -35.55
CA HIS A 451 10.05 13.21 -36.45
C HIS A 451 11.11 14.20 -35.94
N VAL A 452 11.84 14.79 -36.89
CA VAL A 452 12.74 15.91 -36.61
C VAL A 452 12.13 17.16 -37.22
N LEU A 453 12.04 18.20 -36.40
CA LEU A 453 11.53 19.52 -36.84
C LEU A 453 12.69 20.52 -36.88
N ARG A 454 12.87 21.24 -37.96
CA ARG A 454 13.71 22.43 -37.98
C ARG A 454 12.92 23.60 -37.45
N MET A 455 13.46 24.29 -36.47
CA MET A 455 12.82 25.40 -35.81
C MET A 455 13.19 26.74 -36.45
N GLU A 456 12.20 27.56 -36.78
CA GLU A 456 12.37 28.97 -37.15
C GLU A 456 11.55 29.81 -36.17
N GLY A 457 12.20 30.25 -35.08
CA GLY A 457 11.50 30.78 -33.92
C GLY A 457 10.66 29.71 -33.25
N ASP A 458 9.35 29.96 -33.07
CA ASP A 458 8.42 29.01 -32.45
C ASP A 458 7.75 28.06 -33.48
N VAL A 459 8.01 28.19 -34.75
CA VAL A 459 7.43 27.36 -35.81
C VAL A 459 8.39 26.24 -36.20
N GLY A 460 7.91 25.00 -36.13
CA GLY A 460 8.67 23.80 -36.49
C GLY A 460 8.22 23.25 -37.85
N THR A 461 9.13 23.06 -38.79
CA THR A 461 8.89 22.41 -40.08
C THR A 461 9.49 21.01 -40.05
N ALA A 462 8.70 19.99 -40.36
CA ALA A 462 9.20 18.62 -40.47
C ALA A 462 10.21 18.50 -41.60
N ILE A 463 11.33 17.90 -41.32
CA ILE A 463 12.44 17.74 -42.28
C ILE A 463 12.87 16.27 -42.35
N ASP A 464 13.52 15.91 -43.47
CA ASP A 464 14.33 14.70 -43.55
C ASP A 464 15.70 14.97 -42.89
N PRO A 465 16.04 14.27 -41.76
CA PRO A 465 17.34 14.48 -41.12
C PRO A 465 18.53 14.23 -42.06
N GLY A 466 18.40 13.30 -43.02
CA GLY A 466 19.44 12.95 -43.98
C GLY A 466 19.84 14.06 -44.92
N GLU A 467 18.95 15.05 -45.18
CA GLU A 467 19.22 16.22 -46.02
C GLU A 467 19.96 17.34 -45.28
N GLN A 468 20.08 17.25 -43.93
CA GLN A 468 20.72 18.28 -43.11
C GLN A 468 22.14 17.82 -42.71
N GLN A 469 23.11 18.20 -43.46
CA GLN A 469 24.50 17.73 -43.38
C GLN A 469 25.14 18.00 -41.98
N ASP A 470 24.88 19.16 -41.40
CA ASP A 470 25.40 19.56 -40.07
C ASP A 470 24.75 18.74 -38.92
N LEU A 471 23.44 18.44 -39.02
CA LEU A 471 22.74 17.57 -38.08
C LEU A 471 23.28 16.14 -38.16
N VAL A 472 23.42 15.58 -39.38
CA VAL A 472 24.01 14.25 -39.59
C VAL A 472 25.40 14.15 -39.00
N GLN A 473 26.25 15.14 -39.29
CA GLN A 473 27.63 15.18 -38.79
C GLN A 473 27.71 15.21 -37.26
N LEU A 474 26.86 16.02 -36.61
CA LEU A 474 26.78 16.09 -35.18
C LEU A 474 26.33 14.75 -34.57
N LEU A 475 25.30 14.11 -35.13
CA LEU A 475 24.80 12.81 -34.70
C LEU A 475 25.83 11.68 -34.91
N GLU A 476 26.59 11.72 -36.02
CA GLU A 476 27.74 10.81 -36.24
C GLU A 476 28.80 10.94 -35.13
N LEU A 477 29.17 12.18 -34.76
CA LEU A 477 30.09 12.44 -33.67
C LEU A 477 29.57 11.92 -32.31
N CYS A 478 28.27 12.11 -32.07
CA CYS A 478 27.58 11.56 -30.88
C CYS A 478 27.58 10.03 -30.86
N ALA A 479 27.40 9.37 -32.01
CA ALA A 479 27.41 7.92 -32.13
C ALA A 479 28.81 7.30 -32.00
N LEU A 480 29.85 8.02 -32.47
CA LEU A 480 31.24 7.61 -32.38
C LEU A 480 31.80 7.83 -30.97
N CYS A 481 31.61 9.02 -30.39
CA CYS A 481 32.03 9.34 -29.03
C CYS A 481 30.99 8.83 -28.03
N ASN A 482 30.76 7.50 -27.96
CA ASN A 482 29.68 6.86 -27.23
C ASN A 482 30.06 5.43 -26.83
N ASP A 483 29.82 5.06 -25.57
CA ASP A 483 30.14 3.74 -25.02
C ASP A 483 28.92 2.82 -24.97
N ALA A 484 27.73 3.27 -25.38
CA ALA A 484 26.55 2.40 -25.47
C ALA A 484 26.73 1.37 -26.59
N GLU A 485 26.22 0.16 -26.34
CA GLU A 485 26.28 -0.99 -27.22
C GLU A 485 24.92 -1.25 -27.90
N LEU A 486 24.95 -1.77 -29.13
CA LEU A 486 23.79 -2.22 -29.85
C LEU A 486 23.67 -3.73 -29.67
N ASN A 487 22.58 -4.23 -29.10
CA ASN A 487 22.34 -5.65 -28.96
C ASN A 487 21.70 -6.19 -30.27
N GLU A 488 22.37 -7.13 -30.93
CA GLU A 488 21.87 -7.85 -32.11
C GLU A 488 20.99 -9.01 -31.60
N GLY A 489 19.67 -8.87 -31.59
CA GLY A 489 18.80 -10.00 -31.11
C GLY A 489 17.29 -9.81 -31.13
N GLY A 490 16.71 -8.79 -31.75
CA GLY A 490 15.26 -8.59 -31.77
C GLY A 490 14.78 -7.69 -32.90
N THR A 491 13.47 -7.57 -33.08
CA THR A 491 12.81 -6.68 -34.05
C THR A 491 12.96 -5.18 -33.71
N GLU A 492 13.39 -4.84 -32.47
CA GLU A 492 13.81 -3.50 -32.07
C GLU A 492 15.24 -3.62 -31.51
N GLN A 493 16.16 -2.81 -32.05
CA GLN A 493 17.55 -2.74 -31.56
C GLN A 493 17.58 -2.18 -30.14
N GLU A 494 17.78 -3.04 -29.14
CA GLU A 494 17.99 -2.62 -27.76
C GLU A 494 19.39 -1.99 -27.61
N VAL A 495 19.43 -0.74 -27.18
CA VAL A 495 20.68 -0.01 -26.86
C VAL A 495 20.96 -0.14 -25.37
N THR A 496 22.12 -0.68 -25.01
CA THR A 496 22.55 -0.85 -23.61
C THR A 496 23.67 0.12 -23.29
N GLY A 497 23.54 0.86 -22.18
CA GLY A 497 24.53 1.84 -21.75
C GLY A 497 23.99 2.81 -20.69
N SER A 498 24.76 3.84 -20.36
CA SER A 498 24.25 4.91 -19.48
C SER A 498 23.11 5.68 -20.18
N SER A 499 22.15 6.22 -19.43
CA SER A 499 20.96 6.91 -19.97
C SER A 499 21.31 8.03 -20.96
N THR A 500 22.39 8.76 -20.70
CA THR A 500 22.93 9.81 -21.63
C THR A 500 23.46 9.22 -22.93
N GLU A 501 24.23 8.13 -22.83
CA GLU A 501 24.84 7.48 -23.99
C GLU A 501 23.77 6.82 -24.86
N THR A 502 22.81 6.16 -24.22
CA THR A 502 21.67 5.54 -24.88
C THR A 502 20.80 6.57 -25.63
N ALA A 503 20.51 7.72 -24.99
CA ALA A 503 19.74 8.80 -25.61
C ALA A 503 20.37 9.32 -26.90
N LEU A 504 21.68 9.56 -26.88
CA LEU A 504 22.40 10.02 -28.07
C LEU A 504 22.40 9.00 -29.20
N LEU A 505 22.56 7.72 -28.86
CA LEU A 505 22.59 6.65 -29.84
C LEU A 505 21.20 6.41 -30.45
N GLN A 506 20.15 6.47 -29.64
CA GLN A 506 18.76 6.40 -30.10
C GLN A 506 18.39 7.58 -31.00
N ALA A 507 18.86 8.78 -30.69
CA ALA A 507 18.62 9.94 -31.54
C ALA A 507 19.27 9.76 -32.92
N ALA A 508 20.50 9.24 -32.98
CA ALA A 508 21.17 8.91 -34.24
C ALA A 508 20.41 7.84 -35.03
N LEU A 509 19.95 6.77 -34.40
CA LEU A 509 19.18 5.69 -35.05
C LEU A 509 17.82 6.20 -35.56
N ARG A 510 17.08 6.99 -34.78
CA ARG A 510 15.80 7.60 -35.17
C ARG A 510 15.94 8.56 -36.34
N SER A 511 17.12 9.19 -36.49
CA SER A 511 17.45 10.05 -37.62
C SER A 511 17.92 9.28 -38.86
N GLY A 512 17.81 7.94 -38.87
CA GLY A 512 18.12 7.08 -39.99
C GLY A 512 19.62 6.74 -40.13
N LEU A 513 20.47 7.06 -39.16
CA LEU A 513 21.88 6.71 -39.19
C LEU A 513 22.08 5.20 -39.01
N ASP A 514 22.80 4.56 -39.91
CA ASP A 514 23.34 3.21 -39.69
C ASP A 514 24.59 3.28 -38.82
N VAL A 515 24.35 3.19 -37.48
CA VAL A 515 25.40 3.31 -36.47
C VAL A 515 26.38 2.13 -36.55
N ALA A 516 25.94 0.93 -36.90
CA ALA A 516 26.79 -0.24 -37.03
C ALA A 516 27.79 -0.06 -38.19
N ALA A 517 27.29 0.31 -39.40
CA ALA A 517 28.12 0.60 -40.53
C ALA A 517 29.06 1.79 -40.30
N LEU A 518 28.59 2.84 -39.59
CA LEU A 518 29.41 3.98 -39.23
C LEU A 518 30.59 3.56 -38.35
N ARG A 519 30.35 2.77 -37.28
CA ARG A 519 31.39 2.29 -36.35
C ARG A 519 32.36 1.33 -37.04
N ALA A 520 31.87 0.50 -37.97
CA ALA A 520 32.73 -0.39 -38.77
C ALA A 520 33.68 0.41 -39.71
N ARG A 521 33.18 1.46 -40.34
CA ARG A 521 33.98 2.32 -41.24
C ARG A 521 34.97 3.23 -40.48
N ARG A 522 34.64 3.59 -39.23
CA ARG A 522 35.45 4.47 -38.39
C ARG A 522 35.78 3.79 -37.05
N PRO A 523 36.66 2.77 -37.03
CA PRO A 523 36.95 2.01 -35.85
C PRO A 523 37.60 2.89 -34.77
N ARG A 524 37.24 2.66 -33.51
CA ARG A 524 37.77 3.38 -32.36
C ARG A 524 39.19 2.91 -32.06
N LEU A 525 40.13 3.83 -32.09
CA LEU A 525 41.56 3.62 -31.77
C LEU A 525 41.84 3.82 -30.29
N SER A 526 41.27 4.85 -29.69
CA SER A 526 41.44 5.13 -28.26
C SER A 526 40.24 5.91 -27.71
N ALA A 527 40.04 5.81 -26.39
CA ALA A 527 39.05 6.59 -25.66
C ALA A 527 39.67 7.12 -24.36
N SER A 528 39.23 8.30 -23.97
CA SER A 528 39.60 8.93 -22.69
C SER A 528 38.34 9.44 -22.04
N GLN A 529 38.02 8.84 -20.89
CA GLN A 529 36.79 9.10 -20.14
C GLN A 529 36.81 10.44 -19.41
N ARG A 530 35.62 10.93 -19.08
CA ARG A 530 35.49 12.09 -18.19
C ARG A 530 35.99 11.77 -16.78
N SER A 531 36.55 12.78 -16.10
CA SER A 531 36.95 12.73 -14.71
C SER A 531 36.52 14.02 -13.99
N GLU A 532 36.72 14.11 -12.69
CA GLU A 532 36.37 15.32 -11.92
C GLU A 532 37.04 16.59 -12.47
N ASN A 533 38.29 16.48 -12.92
CA ASN A 533 39.08 17.60 -13.47
C ASN A 533 38.86 17.79 -14.99
N ARG A 534 38.13 16.91 -15.65
CA ARG A 534 37.90 16.93 -17.09
C ARG A 534 36.47 16.46 -17.38
N ARG A 535 35.53 17.40 -17.52
CA ARG A 535 34.10 17.15 -17.68
C ARG A 535 33.71 16.86 -19.14
N TYR A 536 34.63 16.22 -19.92
CA TYR A 536 34.41 15.78 -21.29
C TYR A 536 35.08 14.44 -21.57
N MET A 537 34.50 13.71 -22.52
CA MET A 537 35.00 12.46 -23.07
C MET A 537 35.67 12.76 -24.43
N THR A 538 36.74 12.04 -24.76
CA THR A 538 37.39 12.12 -26.08
C THR A 538 37.58 10.73 -26.65
N THR A 539 37.26 10.54 -27.94
CA THR A 539 37.52 9.31 -28.68
C THR A 539 38.32 9.62 -29.96
N ARG A 540 39.14 8.69 -30.41
CA ARG A 540 39.87 8.76 -31.66
C ARG A 540 39.45 7.60 -32.56
N HIS A 541 39.20 7.89 -33.82
CA HIS A 541 38.69 6.95 -34.83
C HIS A 541 39.52 6.99 -36.08
N GLY A 542 39.84 5.83 -36.65
CA GLY A 542 40.51 5.71 -37.91
C GLY A 542 39.62 6.11 -39.10
N LEU A 543 40.12 6.87 -40.05
CA LEU A 543 39.47 7.15 -41.33
C LEU A 543 40.07 6.31 -42.45
N GLU A 544 39.28 6.02 -43.50
CA GLU A 544 39.78 5.30 -44.69
C GLU A 544 40.94 6.00 -45.39
N THR A 545 41.05 7.30 -45.23
CA THR A 545 42.17 8.11 -45.75
C THR A 545 43.49 7.95 -44.98
N GLY A 546 43.50 7.16 -43.88
CA GLY A 546 44.65 7.06 -42.99
C GLY A 546 44.75 8.19 -41.95
N ALA A 547 43.93 9.23 -42.04
CA ALA A 547 43.83 10.29 -41.01
C ALA A 547 43.03 9.81 -39.78
N THR A 548 43.15 10.52 -38.66
CA THR A 548 42.44 10.22 -37.41
C THR A 548 41.41 11.29 -37.12
N LEU A 549 40.15 10.85 -36.87
CA LEU A 549 39.08 11.72 -36.37
C LEU A 549 39.10 11.72 -34.86
N ARG A 550 39.28 12.88 -34.25
CA ARG A 550 39.11 13.09 -32.82
C ARG A 550 37.74 13.68 -32.55
N ALA A 551 36.90 12.97 -31.83
CA ALA A 551 35.57 13.42 -31.38
C ALA A 551 35.62 13.72 -29.88
N VAL A 552 35.00 14.83 -29.46
CA VAL A 552 34.93 15.31 -28.08
C VAL A 552 33.51 15.63 -27.74
N LYS A 553 33.02 15.16 -26.58
CA LYS A 553 31.69 15.39 -26.06
C LYS A 553 31.74 15.66 -24.57
N GLY A 554 31.03 16.68 -24.06
CA GLY A 554 31.04 16.96 -22.62
C GLY A 554 30.30 18.23 -22.23
N ASN A 555 30.68 18.79 -21.07
CA ASN A 555 30.12 20.06 -20.62
C ASN A 555 30.35 21.14 -21.70
N PRO A 556 29.28 21.86 -22.14
CA PRO A 556 29.39 22.83 -23.26
C PRO A 556 30.45 23.90 -23.05
N GLU A 557 30.57 24.44 -21.85
CA GLU A 557 31.54 25.50 -21.54
C GLU A 557 33.00 24.97 -21.67
N ASP A 558 33.26 23.75 -21.13
CA ASP A 558 34.59 23.14 -21.19
C ASP A 558 34.94 22.77 -22.64
N VAL A 559 34.02 22.20 -23.41
CA VAL A 559 34.26 21.83 -24.80
C VAL A 559 34.42 23.08 -25.69
N LEU A 560 33.59 24.11 -25.47
CA LEU A 560 33.69 25.39 -26.20
C LEU A 560 35.02 26.09 -25.94
N ALA A 561 35.55 26.04 -24.73
CA ALA A 561 36.83 26.61 -24.35
C ALA A 561 38.01 25.98 -25.14
N LEU A 562 37.88 24.71 -25.55
CA LEU A 562 38.86 23.99 -26.34
C LEU A 562 38.77 24.29 -27.85
N CYS A 563 37.66 24.89 -28.32
CA CYS A 563 37.44 25.14 -29.73
C CYS A 563 37.97 26.48 -30.18
N ARG A 564 38.64 26.49 -31.35
CA ARG A 564 39.02 27.70 -32.09
C ARG A 564 38.24 27.89 -33.36
N TRP A 565 37.57 26.86 -33.82
CA TRP A 565 36.82 26.81 -35.06
C TRP A 565 35.39 26.40 -34.79
N THR A 566 34.48 26.71 -35.67
CA THR A 566 33.11 26.19 -35.77
C THR A 566 32.95 25.46 -37.10
N LEU A 567 32.06 24.44 -37.12
CA LEU A 567 31.72 23.70 -38.32
C LEU A 567 30.45 24.29 -38.92
N ALA A 568 30.51 24.75 -40.14
CA ALA A 568 29.37 25.24 -40.93
C ALA A 568 29.45 24.67 -42.35
N ASP A 569 28.47 23.92 -42.82
CA ASP A 569 28.48 23.18 -44.08
C ASP A 569 29.71 22.26 -44.25
N SER A 570 30.10 21.60 -43.18
CA SER A 570 31.32 20.79 -43.11
C SER A 570 32.63 21.58 -43.31
N GLU A 571 32.58 22.89 -43.47
CA GLU A 571 33.75 23.79 -43.55
C GLU A 571 34.08 24.35 -42.17
N ARG A 572 35.37 24.55 -41.93
CA ARG A 572 35.86 25.19 -40.69
C ARG A 572 35.86 26.70 -40.86
N ARG A 573 35.18 27.41 -39.95
CA ARG A 573 35.18 28.86 -39.85
C ARG A 573 35.77 29.27 -38.49
N PRO A 574 36.48 30.39 -38.39
CA PRO A 574 36.98 30.88 -37.12
C PRO A 574 35.80 31.13 -36.15
N LEU A 575 35.92 30.63 -34.94
CA LEU A 575 34.94 30.88 -33.87
C LEU A 575 35.18 32.26 -33.27
N ASP A 576 34.42 33.24 -33.64
CA ASP A 576 34.52 34.60 -33.15
C ASP A 576 33.88 34.81 -31.78
N ALA A 577 34.13 35.98 -31.18
CA ALA A 577 33.64 36.30 -29.83
C ALA A 577 32.12 36.52 -29.78
N ALA A 578 31.47 36.86 -30.93
CA ALA A 578 30.01 37.02 -30.98
C ALA A 578 29.29 35.69 -31.03
N GLU A 579 29.80 34.76 -31.83
CA GLU A 579 29.26 33.41 -31.95
C GLU A 579 29.47 32.64 -30.61
N ARG A 580 30.61 32.78 -29.93
CA ARG A 580 30.88 32.20 -28.64
C ARG A 580 29.86 32.67 -27.62
N ARG A 581 29.54 33.96 -27.53
CA ARG A 581 28.51 34.51 -26.65
C ARG A 581 27.12 34.01 -27.00
N ARG A 582 26.81 33.82 -28.29
CA ARG A 582 25.54 33.20 -28.70
C ARG A 582 25.39 31.78 -28.21
N ILE A 583 26.40 30.95 -28.38
CA ILE A 583 26.43 29.57 -27.89
C ILE A 583 26.28 29.50 -26.35
N GLU A 584 26.96 30.37 -25.62
CA GLU A 584 26.86 30.45 -24.16
C GLU A 584 25.45 30.87 -23.70
N ALA A 585 24.83 31.83 -24.39
CA ALA A 585 23.48 32.26 -24.10
C ALA A 585 22.42 31.16 -24.38
N GLU A 586 22.59 30.44 -25.51
CA GLU A 586 21.76 29.30 -25.86
C GLU A 586 21.91 28.15 -24.84
N ASN A 587 23.15 27.83 -24.43
CA ASN A 587 23.40 26.85 -23.37
C ASN A 587 22.70 27.23 -22.04
N GLN A 588 22.78 28.51 -21.67
CA GLN A 588 22.12 29.03 -20.49
C GLN A 588 20.60 28.94 -20.59
N ALA A 589 20.02 29.26 -21.75
CA ALA A 589 18.58 29.15 -21.99
C ALA A 589 18.10 27.69 -21.91
N LEU A 590 18.83 26.74 -22.50
CA LEU A 590 18.53 25.31 -22.41
C LEU A 590 18.65 24.80 -20.97
N GLY A 591 19.64 25.27 -20.22
CA GLY A 591 19.78 24.96 -18.80
C GLY A 591 18.64 25.52 -17.95
N GLN A 592 18.15 26.73 -18.27
CA GLN A 592 16.96 27.30 -17.62
C GLN A 592 15.68 26.53 -17.96
N ALA A 593 15.61 25.94 -19.16
CA ALA A 593 14.53 25.03 -19.57
C ALA A 593 14.70 23.59 -18.99
N ALA A 594 15.58 23.44 -17.99
CA ALA A 594 15.81 22.17 -17.31
C ALA A 594 16.38 21.02 -18.16
N MET A 595 16.98 21.34 -19.28
CA MET A 595 17.59 20.36 -20.17
C MET A 595 19.05 20.10 -19.76
N ARG A 596 19.46 18.86 -19.91
CA ARG A 596 20.87 18.49 -19.80
C ARG A 596 21.55 18.69 -21.13
N VAL A 597 22.52 19.60 -21.19
CA VAL A 597 23.20 19.97 -22.44
C VAL A 597 24.59 19.35 -22.53
N LEU A 598 24.93 18.82 -23.71
CA LEU A 598 26.25 18.37 -24.07
C LEU A 598 26.74 19.15 -25.27
N GLY A 599 27.97 19.70 -25.19
CA GLY A 599 28.69 20.26 -26.32
C GLY A 599 29.46 19.18 -27.07
N VAL A 600 29.53 19.29 -28.39
CA VAL A 600 30.19 18.36 -29.29
C VAL A 600 31.14 19.09 -30.18
N ALA A 601 32.35 18.55 -30.32
CA ALA A 601 33.42 19.11 -31.16
C ALA A 601 34.22 18.01 -31.85
N SER A 602 34.87 18.33 -32.94
CA SER A 602 35.77 17.41 -33.63
C SER A 602 37.06 18.07 -34.18
N ALA A 603 38.06 17.25 -34.41
CA ALA A 603 39.27 17.63 -35.10
C ALA A 603 39.79 16.47 -35.95
N LEU A 604 40.52 16.79 -36.98
CA LEU A 604 41.29 15.83 -37.78
C LEU A 604 42.75 15.81 -37.27
N ASP A 605 43.23 14.60 -37.06
CA ASP A 605 44.58 14.35 -36.52
C ASP A 605 44.84 15.10 -35.17
N GLU A 606 45.95 15.74 -34.98
CA GLU A 606 46.26 16.59 -33.84
C GLU A 606 45.88 18.07 -34.05
N GLY A 607 44.95 18.32 -35.00
CA GLY A 607 44.45 19.66 -35.31
C GLY A 607 43.62 20.28 -34.20
N GLU A 608 43.41 21.59 -34.31
CA GLU A 608 42.56 22.36 -33.38
C GLU A 608 41.11 21.95 -33.50
N LEU A 609 40.39 21.93 -32.36
CA LEU A 609 39.01 21.52 -32.32
C LEU A 609 38.08 22.54 -32.95
N ALA A 610 37.08 22.02 -33.69
CA ALA A 610 35.97 22.77 -34.25
C ALA A 610 34.66 22.39 -33.55
N TRP A 611 33.92 23.39 -33.12
CA TRP A 611 32.59 23.22 -32.47
C TRP A 611 31.59 22.73 -33.52
N ALA A 612 30.92 21.60 -33.21
CA ALA A 612 29.92 21.01 -34.09
C ALA A 612 28.49 21.36 -33.65
N GLY A 613 28.27 21.63 -32.35
CA GLY A 613 26.94 22.00 -31.83
C GLY A 613 26.70 21.50 -30.42
N MET A 614 25.44 21.58 -29.99
CA MET A 614 24.94 21.14 -28.68
C MET A 614 23.79 20.16 -28.84
N VAL A 615 23.71 19.21 -27.93
CA VAL A 615 22.60 18.29 -27.78
C VAL A 615 21.97 18.48 -26.40
N ALA A 616 20.70 18.85 -26.38
CA ALA A 616 19.92 19.04 -25.15
C ALA A 616 18.97 17.87 -24.95
N MET A 617 19.02 17.30 -23.77
CA MET A 617 18.29 16.11 -23.38
C MET A 617 17.44 16.39 -22.14
N MET A 618 16.32 15.70 -22.05
CA MET A 618 15.43 15.72 -20.88
C MET A 618 14.89 14.33 -20.59
N ASP A 619 14.42 14.12 -19.37
CA ASP A 619 13.63 12.94 -19.00
C ASP A 619 12.15 13.30 -19.24
N PRO A 620 11.48 12.70 -20.24
CA PRO A 620 10.15 13.13 -20.65
C PRO A 620 9.10 12.74 -19.59
N VAL A 621 8.12 13.60 -19.43
CA VAL A 621 6.92 13.33 -18.60
C VAL A 621 6.11 12.22 -19.27
N ARG A 622 5.51 11.35 -18.44
CA ARG A 622 4.62 10.29 -18.91
C ARG A 622 3.41 10.89 -19.62
N SER A 623 3.02 10.32 -20.74
CA SER A 623 1.92 10.84 -21.58
C SER A 623 0.55 10.85 -20.90
N ASP A 624 0.35 10.01 -19.87
CA ASP A 624 -0.89 9.91 -19.08
C ASP A 624 -0.89 10.85 -17.86
N ALA A 625 0.27 11.38 -17.45
CA ALA A 625 0.43 12.09 -16.18
C ALA A 625 -0.49 13.31 -16.04
N ALA A 626 -0.56 14.20 -17.05
CA ALA A 626 -1.41 15.40 -17.01
C ALA A 626 -2.90 15.06 -16.89
N ARG A 627 -3.35 14.04 -17.64
CA ARG A 627 -4.73 13.54 -17.56
C ARG A 627 -5.04 12.95 -16.20
N VAL A 628 -4.12 12.20 -15.62
CA VAL A 628 -4.25 11.60 -14.29
C VAL A 628 -4.33 12.67 -13.20
N MET A 629 -3.50 13.72 -13.29
CA MET A 629 -3.57 14.87 -12.36
C MET A 629 -4.93 15.55 -12.40
N THR A 630 -5.46 15.83 -13.60
CA THR A 630 -6.79 16.40 -13.76
C THR A 630 -7.87 15.55 -13.11
N ARG A 631 -7.83 14.22 -13.28
CA ARG A 631 -8.78 13.29 -12.65
C ARG A 631 -8.69 13.28 -11.13
N PHE A 632 -7.49 13.45 -10.55
CA PHE A 632 -7.35 13.58 -9.10
C PHE A 632 -7.97 14.88 -8.58
N HIS A 633 -7.77 15.99 -9.27
CA HIS A 633 -8.37 17.27 -8.90
C HIS A 633 -9.90 17.22 -8.99
N GLU A 634 -10.46 16.60 -10.04
CA GLU A 634 -11.90 16.35 -10.16
C GLU A 634 -12.43 15.49 -9.01
N ALA A 635 -11.59 14.56 -8.52
CA ALA A 635 -11.89 13.70 -7.38
C ALA A 635 -11.67 14.37 -6.01
N GLY A 636 -11.30 15.65 -5.97
CA GLY A 636 -11.02 16.40 -4.75
C GLY A 636 -9.74 15.97 -4.04
N ILE A 637 -8.80 15.34 -4.77
CA ILE A 637 -7.51 14.88 -4.24
C ILE A 637 -6.44 15.91 -4.63
N GLY A 638 -5.74 16.45 -3.63
CA GLY A 638 -4.61 17.35 -3.88
C GLY A 638 -3.38 16.58 -4.34
N THR A 639 -2.55 17.22 -5.18
CA THR A 639 -1.31 16.64 -5.69
C THR A 639 -0.11 17.46 -5.25
N VAL A 640 0.97 16.80 -4.86
CA VAL A 640 2.22 17.42 -4.40
C VAL A 640 3.38 16.75 -5.11
N ILE A 641 4.25 17.53 -5.74
CA ILE A 641 5.49 17.01 -6.35
C ILE A 641 6.64 17.23 -5.39
N VAL A 642 7.42 16.18 -5.11
CA VAL A 642 8.57 16.22 -4.21
C VAL A 642 9.79 15.70 -4.96
N THR A 643 10.72 16.60 -5.32
CA THR A 643 11.88 16.26 -6.15
C THR A 643 13.20 16.77 -5.61
N GLY A 644 14.28 16.00 -5.84
CA GLY A 644 15.66 16.45 -5.61
C GLY A 644 16.17 17.46 -6.64
N ASP A 645 15.45 17.67 -7.74
CA ASP A 645 15.83 18.54 -8.85
C ASP A 645 15.81 20.02 -8.48
N GLN A 646 16.39 20.82 -9.38
CA GLN A 646 16.39 22.28 -9.28
C GLN A 646 14.97 22.83 -9.49
N ALA A 647 14.72 24.00 -8.91
CA ALA A 647 13.42 24.66 -8.97
C ALA A 647 12.91 24.91 -10.40
N ALA A 648 13.84 25.24 -11.34
CA ALA A 648 13.47 25.47 -12.73
C ALA A 648 12.95 24.19 -13.43
N THR A 649 13.62 23.05 -13.17
CA THR A 649 13.18 21.74 -13.70
C THR A 649 11.81 21.34 -13.12
N ALA A 650 11.65 21.54 -11.83
CA ALA A 650 10.41 21.22 -11.14
C ALA A 650 9.24 22.10 -11.63
N ALA A 651 9.51 23.39 -11.91
CA ALA A 651 8.52 24.32 -12.45
C ALA A 651 8.10 23.94 -13.87
N ALA A 652 9.05 23.62 -14.75
CA ALA A 652 8.75 23.23 -16.14
C ALA A 652 7.83 21.99 -16.19
N ILE A 653 8.08 21.01 -15.33
CA ILE A 653 7.24 19.80 -15.25
C ILE A 653 5.86 20.12 -14.67
N ALA A 654 5.79 20.99 -13.68
CA ALA A 654 4.51 21.41 -13.12
C ALA A 654 3.65 22.15 -14.15
N ASP A 655 4.25 22.99 -14.99
CA ASP A 655 3.57 23.67 -16.09
C ASP A 655 3.05 22.65 -17.13
N GLU A 656 3.86 21.65 -17.48
CA GLU A 656 3.46 20.57 -18.39
C GLU A 656 2.30 19.73 -17.84
N LEU A 657 2.25 19.56 -16.50
CA LEU A 657 1.18 18.82 -15.79
C LEU A 657 -0.07 19.69 -15.51
N GLY A 658 -0.05 20.98 -15.86
CA GLY A 658 -1.17 21.89 -15.60
C GLY A 658 -1.31 22.33 -14.13
N LEU A 659 -0.23 22.22 -13.34
CA LEU A 659 -0.17 22.57 -11.91
C LEU A 659 0.29 24.02 -11.66
N SER A 660 0.13 24.92 -12.63
CA SER A 660 0.74 26.25 -12.67
C SER A 660 0.18 27.27 -11.65
N ASN A 661 -0.88 26.98 -10.93
CA ASN A 661 -1.56 27.93 -10.03
C ASN A 661 -0.90 28.10 -8.65
N GLY A 662 0.17 27.39 -8.31
CA GLY A 662 0.78 27.38 -6.98
C GLY A 662 2.30 27.57 -6.92
N ILE A 663 2.99 27.69 -8.06
CA ILE A 663 4.46 27.79 -8.07
C ILE A 663 4.87 29.23 -7.86
N THR A 664 5.25 29.59 -6.64
CA THR A 664 6.10 30.75 -6.45
C THR A 664 7.50 30.44 -6.97
N PRO A 665 8.02 31.19 -7.97
CA PRO A 665 9.36 30.96 -8.56
C PRO A 665 10.50 31.09 -7.56
N GLN A 666 10.21 31.58 -6.37
CA GLN A 666 11.18 31.73 -5.30
C GLN A 666 11.05 30.54 -4.38
N GLY A 667 12.01 29.61 -4.50
CA GLY A 667 12.26 28.46 -3.64
C GLY A 667 12.23 28.71 -2.12
N ALA A 668 11.24 29.46 -1.65
CA ALA A 668 11.07 29.89 -0.27
C ALA A 668 10.73 28.73 0.68
N LEU A 669 10.31 27.58 0.17
CA LEU A 669 10.06 26.41 1.03
C LEU A 669 11.30 25.54 1.26
N ALA A 670 12.40 25.77 0.53
CA ALA A 670 13.64 24.99 0.67
C ALA A 670 14.44 25.22 1.96
N ARG A 671 14.21 26.28 2.71
CA ARG A 671 15.01 26.59 3.92
C ARG A 671 14.24 26.81 5.22
N ASN A 672 13.01 27.33 5.21
CA ASN A 672 12.26 27.63 6.43
C ASN A 672 10.77 27.24 6.41
N GLY A 673 10.25 26.66 5.34
CA GLY A 673 8.81 26.59 5.07
C GLY A 673 8.07 25.34 5.51
N ILE A 674 8.77 24.29 5.97
CA ILE A 674 8.11 23.08 6.52
C ILE A 674 7.40 23.41 7.84
N ALA A 675 7.84 24.43 8.56
CA ALA A 675 7.23 24.88 9.81
C ALA A 675 5.99 25.79 9.63
N THR A 676 5.67 26.21 8.41
CA THR A 676 4.60 27.17 8.11
C THR A 676 3.57 26.65 7.11
N LEU A 677 3.33 25.34 7.07
CA LEU A 677 2.15 24.83 6.36
C LEU A 677 0.91 25.43 7.06
N PRO A 678 0.02 26.13 6.34
CA PRO A 678 -1.12 26.76 6.95
C PRO A 678 -2.03 25.72 7.62
N PRO A 679 -2.54 25.98 8.83
CA PRO A 679 -3.33 25.01 9.59
C PRO A 679 -4.75 24.78 9.05
N ASN A 680 -5.10 25.33 7.91
CA ASN A 680 -6.48 25.40 7.45
C ASN A 680 -6.73 24.66 6.13
N GLY A 681 -6.93 23.32 6.22
CA GLY A 681 -7.66 22.53 5.22
C GLY A 681 -6.86 22.03 3.99
N PRO A 682 -7.36 20.97 3.35
CA PRO A 682 -6.68 20.30 2.21
C PRO A 682 -6.52 21.18 0.96
N GLY A 683 -7.37 22.18 0.77
CA GLY A 683 -7.38 23.04 -0.42
C GLY A 683 -6.22 24.03 -0.55
N MET A 684 -5.40 24.24 0.50
CA MET A 684 -4.28 25.19 0.46
C MET A 684 -2.91 24.55 0.22
N ILE A 685 -2.81 23.21 0.23
CA ILE A 685 -1.54 22.48 0.03
C ILE A 685 -1.56 21.76 -1.33
N ALA A 686 -2.72 21.67 -1.96
CA ALA A 686 -2.86 21.12 -3.29
C ALA A 686 -1.99 21.90 -4.29
N ASP A 687 -1.34 21.19 -5.20
CA ASP A 687 -0.57 21.74 -6.32
C ASP A 687 0.75 22.45 -5.94
N HIS A 688 1.40 21.96 -4.86
CA HIS A 688 2.70 22.46 -4.45
C HIS A 688 3.84 21.62 -5.01
N VAL A 689 4.95 22.28 -5.34
CA VAL A 689 6.17 21.64 -5.81
C VAL A 689 7.33 21.94 -4.85
N PHE A 690 7.88 20.87 -4.26
CA PHE A 690 9.05 20.94 -3.40
C PHE A 690 10.28 20.50 -4.20
N SER A 691 11.21 21.43 -4.45
CA SER A 691 12.44 21.21 -5.19
C SER A 691 13.67 21.13 -4.28
N ARG A 692 14.76 20.50 -4.73
CA ARG A 692 16.01 20.28 -4.00
C ARG A 692 15.79 19.58 -2.64
N VAL A 693 14.88 18.63 -2.61
CA VAL A 693 14.50 17.91 -1.40
C VAL A 693 15.37 16.68 -1.22
N THR A 694 16.01 16.56 -0.07
CA THR A 694 16.76 15.36 0.32
C THR A 694 15.79 14.25 0.76
N PRO A 695 16.21 12.96 0.79
CA PRO A 695 15.35 11.86 1.27
C PRO A 695 14.79 12.09 2.69
N ALA A 696 15.60 12.67 3.60
CA ALA A 696 15.15 13.02 4.95
C ALA A 696 14.07 14.12 4.95
N GLN A 697 14.17 15.09 4.05
CA GLN A 697 13.18 16.15 3.90
C GLN A 697 11.89 15.62 3.24
N LYS A 698 11.99 14.66 2.28
CA LYS A 698 10.80 13.96 1.74
C LYS A 698 10.01 13.30 2.87
N LEU A 699 10.69 12.56 3.74
CA LEU A 699 10.07 11.95 4.93
C LEU A 699 9.40 13.00 5.82
N GLN A 700 10.10 14.11 6.11
CA GLN A 700 9.58 15.18 6.95
C GLN A 700 8.32 15.84 6.36
N ILE A 701 8.23 16.01 5.04
CA ILE A 701 7.03 16.53 4.35
C ILE A 701 5.86 15.59 4.59
N ILE A 702 6.03 14.29 4.34
CA ILE A 702 4.97 13.28 4.55
C ILE A 702 4.49 13.29 6.00
N GLU A 703 5.41 13.24 6.97
CA GLU A 703 5.05 13.28 8.39
C GLU A 703 4.31 14.55 8.79
N THR A 704 4.69 15.71 8.21
CA THR A 704 4.04 16.99 8.52
C THR A 704 2.60 17.00 8.00
N LEU A 705 2.36 16.53 6.78
CA LEU A 705 1.02 16.41 6.21
C LEU A 705 0.14 15.45 7.04
N ARG A 706 0.69 14.32 7.47
CA ARG A 706 -0.02 13.37 8.34
C ARG A 706 -0.33 13.94 9.72
N ARG A 707 0.59 14.68 10.33
CA ARG A 707 0.35 15.39 11.61
C ARG A 707 -0.71 16.48 11.48
N ALA A 708 -0.90 17.05 10.30
CA ALA A 708 -2.01 17.95 10.00
C ALA A 708 -3.37 17.23 9.88
N GLY A 709 -3.41 15.91 10.06
CA GLY A 709 -4.63 15.09 10.01
C GLY A 709 -5.05 14.68 8.59
N LEU A 710 -4.18 14.87 7.60
CA LEU A 710 -4.45 14.50 6.21
C LEU A 710 -4.06 13.03 5.95
N VAL A 711 -4.84 12.36 5.13
CA VAL A 711 -4.51 11.02 4.62
C VAL A 711 -3.63 11.17 3.38
N VAL A 712 -2.39 10.73 3.51
CA VAL A 712 -1.33 10.96 2.51
C VAL A 712 -0.95 9.67 1.81
N ALA A 713 -0.99 9.68 0.49
CA ALA A 713 -0.33 8.66 -0.34
C ALA A 713 1.02 9.19 -0.85
N MET A 714 2.03 8.33 -0.91
CA MET A 714 3.32 8.60 -1.56
C MET A 714 3.50 7.67 -2.73
N VAL A 715 3.84 8.22 -3.90
CA VAL A 715 4.16 7.47 -5.10
C VAL A 715 5.64 7.67 -5.43
N GLY A 716 6.38 6.58 -5.56
CA GLY A 716 7.81 6.63 -5.85
C GLY A 716 8.32 5.30 -6.40
N ASP A 717 9.45 5.35 -7.12
CA ASP A 717 10.09 4.19 -7.74
C ASP A 717 11.53 3.98 -7.24
N GLY A 718 12.09 4.99 -6.58
CA GLY A 718 13.50 5.05 -6.19
C GLY A 718 13.80 4.51 -4.78
N ILE A 719 15.08 4.26 -4.55
CA ILE A 719 15.63 3.92 -3.24
C ILE A 719 15.38 5.05 -2.23
N ASN A 720 15.51 6.28 -2.70
CA ASN A 720 15.38 7.50 -1.89
C ASN A 720 13.95 7.70 -1.38
N ASP A 721 12.97 7.02 -1.98
CA ASP A 721 11.56 7.12 -1.63
C ASP A 721 11.13 6.10 -0.59
N ALA A 722 11.88 4.99 -0.42
CA ALA A 722 11.50 3.92 0.49
C ALA A 722 11.14 4.39 1.92
N PRO A 723 11.89 5.31 2.57
CA PRO A 723 11.49 5.85 3.87
C PRO A 723 10.16 6.62 3.83
N SER A 724 9.93 7.39 2.76
CA SER A 724 8.71 8.19 2.57
C SER A 724 7.50 7.33 2.22
N LEU A 725 7.69 6.29 1.38
CA LEU A 725 6.68 5.27 1.08
C LEU A 725 6.19 4.58 2.36
N ARG A 726 7.12 4.22 3.25
CA ARG A 726 6.79 3.59 4.53
C ARG A 726 6.09 4.51 5.51
N ALA A 727 6.44 5.79 5.49
CA ALA A 727 5.89 6.79 6.41
C ALA A 727 4.52 7.30 5.98
N ALA A 728 4.16 7.22 4.72
CA ALA A 728 2.85 7.57 4.21
C ALA A 728 1.75 6.67 4.81
N ASP A 729 0.49 7.10 4.72
CA ASP A 729 -0.64 6.24 5.07
C ASP A 729 -0.80 5.13 4.03
N ILE A 730 -0.41 5.41 2.77
CA ILE A 730 -0.37 4.43 1.68
C ILE A 730 0.89 4.69 0.85
N GLY A 731 1.81 3.74 0.86
CA GLY A 731 2.96 3.72 -0.04
C GLY A 731 2.61 3.03 -1.36
N ILE A 732 2.93 3.66 -2.50
CA ILE A 732 2.62 3.16 -3.84
C ILE A 732 3.89 3.12 -4.67
N ALA A 733 4.24 1.97 -5.21
CA ALA A 733 5.39 1.79 -6.09
C ALA A 733 4.97 1.42 -7.51
N LEU A 734 5.78 1.83 -8.48
CA LEU A 734 5.66 1.37 -9.87
C LEU A 734 6.32 0.00 -10.05
N GLY A 735 5.86 -0.77 -11.02
CA GLY A 735 6.36 -2.11 -11.32
C GLY A 735 7.83 -2.14 -11.75
N GLY A 736 8.26 -1.15 -12.54
CA GLY A 736 9.65 -0.91 -12.95
C GLY A 736 10.52 -0.27 -11.88
N GLY A 737 9.96 0.09 -10.72
CA GLY A 737 10.71 0.67 -9.61
C GLY A 737 11.69 -0.30 -8.97
N THR A 738 12.60 0.23 -8.15
CA THR A 738 13.60 -0.55 -7.42
C THR A 738 12.97 -1.55 -6.47
N ASP A 739 13.66 -2.64 -6.18
CA ASP A 739 13.20 -3.66 -5.22
C ASP A 739 12.89 -3.05 -3.85
N ALA A 740 13.66 -2.07 -3.43
CA ALA A 740 13.44 -1.37 -2.18
C ALA A 740 12.11 -0.63 -2.14
N ALA A 741 11.77 0.12 -3.20
CA ALA A 741 10.49 0.79 -3.31
C ALA A 741 9.34 -0.22 -3.33
N ARG A 742 9.44 -1.27 -4.17
CA ARG A 742 8.42 -2.32 -4.27
C ARG A 742 8.21 -3.10 -2.97
N GLN A 743 9.28 -3.36 -2.20
CA GLN A 743 9.17 -4.08 -0.93
C GLN A 743 8.56 -3.24 0.18
N THR A 744 8.74 -1.94 0.11
CA THR A 744 8.26 -1.00 1.13
C THR A 744 6.82 -0.56 0.90
N ALA A 745 6.39 -0.52 -0.36
CA ALA A 745 5.07 -0.06 -0.76
C ALA A 745 3.93 -1.03 -0.36
N ASP A 746 2.78 -0.46 -0.04
CA ASP A 746 1.52 -1.19 0.24
C ASP A 746 0.80 -1.59 -1.05
N VAL A 747 0.99 -0.80 -2.11
CA VAL A 747 0.38 -0.97 -3.43
C VAL A 747 1.47 -0.94 -4.49
N ILE A 748 1.43 -1.87 -5.46
CA ILE A 748 2.36 -1.91 -6.59
C ILE A 748 1.54 -1.88 -7.88
N LEU A 749 1.82 -0.92 -8.75
CA LEU A 749 1.27 -0.84 -10.10
C LEU A 749 2.17 -1.66 -11.04
N LEU A 750 1.75 -2.86 -11.43
CA LEU A 750 2.56 -3.77 -12.27
C LEU A 750 2.77 -3.24 -13.69
N THR A 751 1.81 -2.47 -14.20
CA THR A 751 1.98 -1.66 -15.40
C THR A 751 2.50 -0.30 -14.94
N ASP A 752 3.54 0.22 -15.57
CA ASP A 752 4.11 1.53 -15.22
C ASP A 752 3.22 2.72 -15.64
N GLU A 753 1.91 2.52 -15.73
CA GLU A 753 0.92 3.53 -16.08
C GLU A 753 0.29 4.15 -14.83
N LEU A 754 0.31 5.48 -14.73
CA LEU A 754 -0.30 6.20 -13.61
C LEU A 754 -1.82 6.08 -13.58
N GLU A 755 -2.47 5.77 -14.72
CA GLU A 755 -3.91 5.49 -14.79
C GLU A 755 -4.31 4.31 -13.90
N GLY A 756 -3.40 3.37 -13.63
CA GLY A 756 -3.57 2.31 -12.64
C GLY A 756 -3.89 2.84 -11.23
N LEU A 757 -3.31 3.98 -10.84
CA LEU A 757 -3.57 4.61 -9.56
C LEU A 757 -5.00 5.16 -9.47
N VAL A 758 -5.48 5.80 -10.54
CA VAL A 758 -6.89 6.24 -10.63
C VAL A 758 -7.83 5.06 -10.47
N THR A 759 -7.52 3.96 -11.17
CA THR A 759 -8.29 2.70 -11.09
C THR A 759 -8.24 2.12 -9.66
N ALA A 760 -7.10 2.17 -8.97
CA ALA A 760 -6.97 1.70 -7.60
C ALA A 760 -7.87 2.50 -6.64
N ILE A 761 -7.83 3.84 -6.73
CA ILE A 761 -8.63 4.73 -5.89
C ILE A 761 -10.12 4.55 -6.17
N GLU A 762 -10.53 4.49 -7.44
CA GLU A 762 -11.92 4.27 -7.84
C GLU A 762 -12.47 2.94 -7.27
N ASN A 763 -11.69 1.85 -7.38
CA ASN A 763 -12.08 0.55 -6.81
C ASN A 763 -12.08 0.57 -5.27
N GLY A 764 -11.15 1.27 -4.63
CA GLY A 764 -11.14 1.47 -3.17
C GLY A 764 -12.42 2.17 -2.70
N ARG A 765 -12.81 3.28 -3.35
CA ARG A 765 -14.06 4.00 -3.09
C ARG A 765 -15.28 3.13 -3.33
N ALA A 766 -15.31 2.39 -4.44
CA ALA A 766 -16.41 1.48 -4.76
C ALA A 766 -16.56 0.37 -3.72
N THR A 767 -15.45 -0.24 -3.30
CA THR A 767 -15.46 -1.31 -2.29
C THR A 767 -16.03 -0.80 -0.98
N TYR A 768 -15.64 0.38 -0.51
CA TYR A 768 -16.17 0.97 0.70
C TYR A 768 -17.67 1.29 0.59
N ASP A 769 -18.10 1.95 -0.50
CA ASP A 769 -19.51 2.29 -0.74
C ASP A 769 -20.39 1.05 -0.81
N ASN A 770 -19.90 -0.03 -1.43
CA ASN A 770 -20.59 -1.29 -1.52
C ASN A 770 -20.74 -1.96 -0.16
N ILE A 771 -19.69 -1.96 0.67
CA ILE A 771 -19.74 -2.45 2.05
C ILE A 771 -20.77 -1.64 2.85
N ARG A 772 -20.75 -0.31 2.77
CA ARG A 772 -21.71 0.57 3.46
C ARG A 772 -23.16 0.26 3.07
N ARG A 773 -23.43 0.08 1.77
CA ARG A 773 -24.78 -0.27 1.26
C ARG A 773 -25.23 -1.66 1.73
N ALA A 774 -24.34 -2.64 1.68
CA ALA A 774 -24.63 -3.98 2.16
C ALA A 774 -24.91 -4.01 3.67
N ILE A 775 -24.17 -3.24 4.46
CA ILE A 775 -24.39 -3.09 5.91
C ILE A 775 -25.75 -2.40 6.16
N ALA A 776 -26.03 -1.32 5.46
CA ALA A 776 -27.30 -0.61 5.61
C ALA A 776 -28.49 -1.50 5.27
N TYR A 777 -28.40 -2.32 4.23
CA TYR A 777 -29.41 -3.34 3.89
C TYR A 777 -29.59 -4.33 5.05
N LEU A 778 -28.52 -4.93 5.57
CA LEU A 778 -28.57 -5.87 6.69
C LEU A 778 -29.18 -5.26 7.94
N LEU A 779 -28.86 -4.00 8.23
CA LEU A 779 -29.44 -3.30 9.38
C LEU A 779 -30.93 -3.03 9.20
N ALA A 780 -31.36 -2.67 7.99
CA ALA A 780 -32.78 -2.44 7.70
C ALA A 780 -33.61 -3.73 7.79
N THR A 781 -33.10 -4.87 7.28
CA THR A 781 -33.76 -6.18 7.39
C THR A 781 -33.86 -6.63 8.84
N ASN A 782 -32.78 -6.60 9.62
CA ASN A 782 -32.81 -7.00 11.02
C ASN A 782 -33.72 -6.10 11.88
N LEU A 783 -33.68 -4.79 11.65
CA LEU A 783 -34.56 -3.85 12.34
C LEU A 783 -36.04 -4.09 11.99
N SER A 784 -36.33 -4.50 10.74
CA SER A 784 -37.69 -4.85 10.33
C SER A 784 -38.23 -6.07 11.08
N GLU A 785 -37.40 -7.07 11.38
CA GLU A 785 -37.77 -8.23 12.19
C GLU A 785 -38.08 -7.85 13.63
N ILE A 786 -37.23 -7.00 14.22
CA ILE A 786 -37.48 -6.46 15.57
C ILE A 786 -38.80 -5.70 15.61
N MET A 787 -39.05 -4.82 14.63
CA MET A 787 -40.26 -4.04 14.56
C MET A 787 -41.49 -4.91 14.34
N LEU A 788 -41.42 -5.94 13.49
CA LEU A 788 -42.50 -6.90 13.26
C LEU A 788 -42.88 -7.62 14.56
N MET A 789 -41.88 -8.10 15.30
CA MET A 789 -42.10 -8.79 16.58
C MET A 789 -42.72 -7.85 17.63
N LEU A 790 -42.19 -6.62 17.76
CA LEU A 790 -42.71 -5.61 18.68
C LEU A 790 -44.16 -5.25 18.37
N VAL A 791 -44.46 -4.94 17.10
CA VAL A 791 -45.84 -4.56 16.66
C VAL A 791 -46.81 -5.71 16.85
N SER A 792 -46.42 -6.94 16.53
CA SER A 792 -47.30 -8.12 16.66
C SER A 792 -47.59 -8.44 18.12
N VAL A 793 -46.61 -8.40 19.02
CA VAL A 793 -46.84 -8.57 20.47
C VAL A 793 -47.68 -7.41 21.02
N ALA A 794 -47.39 -6.15 20.59
CA ALA A 794 -48.11 -4.97 21.00
C ALA A 794 -49.60 -4.97 20.54
N SER A 795 -49.87 -5.44 19.34
CA SER A 795 -51.27 -5.53 18.80
C SER A 795 -52.05 -6.75 19.30
N GLY A 796 -51.42 -7.70 20.00
CA GLY A 796 -52.07 -8.91 20.50
C GLY A 796 -52.25 -10.00 19.46
N ILE A 797 -51.63 -9.89 18.31
CA ILE A 797 -51.59 -10.92 17.26
C ILE A 797 -50.85 -12.18 17.73
N GLY A 798 -50.00 -12.02 18.78
CA GLY A 798 -49.14 -13.08 19.32
C GLY A 798 -47.77 -13.13 18.69
N GLN A 799 -47.14 -14.30 18.67
CA GLN A 799 -45.82 -14.50 18.10
C GLN A 799 -45.92 -14.71 16.58
N PRO A 800 -45.50 -13.72 15.74
CA PRO A 800 -45.69 -13.83 14.30
C PRO A 800 -44.65 -14.76 13.66
N LEU A 801 -43.47 -14.92 14.27
CA LEU A 801 -42.33 -15.70 13.76
C LEU A 801 -41.81 -16.65 14.84
N THR A 802 -41.50 -17.87 14.42
CA THR A 802 -40.83 -18.86 15.27
C THR A 802 -39.29 -18.63 15.24
N PRO A 803 -38.52 -19.15 16.22
CA PRO A 803 -37.06 -19.09 16.20
C PRO A 803 -36.45 -19.65 14.92
N VAL A 804 -37.01 -20.73 14.41
CA VAL A 804 -36.57 -21.39 13.17
C VAL A 804 -36.77 -20.50 11.95
N GLN A 805 -37.90 -19.80 11.89
CA GLN A 805 -38.20 -18.85 10.80
C GLN A 805 -37.25 -17.65 10.80
N LEU A 806 -36.94 -17.10 11.97
CA LEU A 806 -35.99 -16.01 12.11
C LEU A 806 -34.58 -16.41 11.66
N LEU A 807 -34.11 -17.59 12.06
CA LEU A 807 -32.84 -18.12 11.61
C LEU A 807 -32.81 -18.37 10.10
N TRP A 808 -33.89 -18.87 9.54
CA TRP A 808 -34.01 -19.08 8.11
C TRP A 808 -34.02 -17.77 7.32
N LEU A 809 -34.67 -16.73 7.87
CA LEU A 809 -34.57 -15.37 7.30
C LEU A 809 -33.15 -14.89 7.22
N ASN A 810 -32.42 -14.85 8.33
CA ASN A 810 -31.06 -14.38 8.37
C ASN A 810 -30.16 -15.13 7.38
N LEU A 811 -30.38 -16.45 7.22
CA LEU A 811 -29.59 -17.24 6.27
C LEU A 811 -29.90 -16.89 4.81
N VAL A 812 -31.21 -16.76 4.48
CA VAL A 812 -31.68 -16.63 3.09
C VAL A 812 -31.69 -15.17 2.62
N THR A 813 -32.10 -14.22 3.49
CA THR A 813 -32.28 -12.83 3.10
C THR A 813 -31.06 -11.95 3.34
N ASP A 814 -30.19 -12.30 4.30
CA ASP A 814 -29.07 -11.46 4.68
C ASP A 814 -27.79 -11.79 3.92
N VAL A 815 -27.33 -13.05 3.98
CA VAL A 815 -25.95 -13.39 3.55
C VAL A 815 -25.75 -13.20 2.05
N LEU A 816 -26.57 -13.84 1.22
CA LEU A 816 -26.35 -13.84 -0.24
C LEU A 816 -26.65 -12.49 -0.90
N PRO A 817 -27.76 -11.80 -0.60
CA PRO A 817 -28.04 -10.47 -1.14
C PRO A 817 -27.01 -9.42 -0.70
N ALA A 818 -26.55 -9.47 0.57
CA ALA A 818 -25.51 -8.57 1.05
C ALA A 818 -24.17 -8.77 0.31
N ILE A 819 -23.75 -10.02 0.06
CA ILE A 819 -22.59 -10.33 -0.78
C ILE A 819 -22.85 -9.83 -2.22
N GLY A 820 -24.05 -10.01 -2.75
CA GLY A 820 -24.41 -9.49 -4.08
C GLY A 820 -24.26 -7.97 -4.20
N LEU A 821 -24.71 -7.22 -3.19
CA LEU A 821 -24.54 -5.76 -3.09
C LEU A 821 -23.07 -5.36 -2.94
N ALA A 822 -22.33 -6.10 -2.12
CA ALA A 822 -20.93 -5.83 -1.86
C ALA A 822 -20.02 -6.04 -3.09
N LEU A 823 -20.46 -6.85 -4.04
CA LEU A 823 -19.74 -7.15 -5.29
C LEU A 823 -20.21 -6.34 -6.50
N GLU A 824 -21.04 -5.32 -6.29
CA GLU A 824 -21.47 -4.46 -7.40
C GLU A 824 -20.29 -3.69 -8.00
N PRO A 825 -20.28 -3.44 -9.31
CA PRO A 825 -19.26 -2.63 -9.97
C PRO A 825 -19.29 -1.18 -9.44
N PRO A 826 -18.21 -0.41 -9.66
CA PRO A 826 -18.14 0.99 -9.26
C PRO A 826 -19.34 1.80 -9.76
N ALA A 827 -19.90 2.63 -8.89
CA ALA A 827 -20.96 3.56 -9.26
C ALA A 827 -20.40 4.67 -10.16
N ALA A 828 -21.24 5.26 -11.03
CA ALA A 828 -20.84 6.41 -11.82
C ALA A 828 -20.49 7.62 -10.93
N GLY A 829 -19.46 8.37 -11.34
CA GLY A 829 -19.09 9.64 -10.69
C GLY A 829 -18.36 9.51 -9.35
N LEU A 830 -17.82 8.32 -9.01
CA LEU A 830 -17.01 8.15 -7.80
C LEU A 830 -15.76 9.05 -7.78
N MET A 831 -15.17 9.29 -8.95
CA MET A 831 -14.03 10.19 -9.13
C MET A 831 -14.42 11.66 -9.36
N GLN A 832 -15.67 12.03 -9.12
CA GLN A 832 -16.18 13.41 -9.14
C GLN A 832 -16.60 13.88 -7.75
N ARG A 833 -16.30 13.10 -6.72
CA ARG A 833 -16.61 13.39 -5.33
C ARG A 833 -15.34 13.58 -4.53
N PRO A 834 -15.33 14.47 -3.51
CA PRO A 834 -14.18 14.57 -2.60
C PRO A 834 -13.95 13.28 -1.84
N PRO A 835 -12.73 13.06 -1.32
CA PRO A 835 -12.42 11.93 -0.47
C PRO A 835 -13.30 11.93 0.78
N ARG A 836 -13.63 10.73 1.24
CA ARG A 836 -14.34 10.53 2.50
C ARG A 836 -13.42 10.90 3.69
N ASP A 837 -14.00 11.44 4.75
CA ASP A 837 -13.29 11.58 6.02
C ASP A 837 -12.99 10.19 6.60
N ALA A 838 -11.72 9.95 6.93
CA ALA A 838 -11.28 8.67 7.52
C ALA A 838 -11.96 8.37 8.87
N GLN A 839 -12.40 9.41 9.59
CA GLN A 839 -13.06 9.28 10.90
C GLN A 839 -14.60 9.15 10.79
N GLU A 840 -15.15 9.31 9.59
CA GLU A 840 -16.60 9.18 9.39
C GLU A 840 -17.07 7.75 9.75
N PRO A 841 -18.05 7.60 10.66
CA PRO A 841 -18.56 6.30 11.00
C PRO A 841 -19.30 5.67 9.80
N ILE A 842 -19.21 4.36 9.66
CA ILE A 842 -19.81 3.62 8.53
C ILE A 842 -21.34 3.78 8.48
N VAL A 843 -21.95 4.00 9.65
CA VAL A 843 -23.35 4.38 9.81
C VAL A 843 -23.41 5.67 10.62
N SER A 844 -23.82 6.73 9.98
CA SER A 844 -23.96 8.04 10.61
C SER A 844 -25.30 8.16 11.39
N ARG A 845 -25.41 9.18 12.25
CA ARG A 845 -26.67 9.44 12.96
C ARG A 845 -27.86 9.71 12.02
N ALA A 846 -27.58 10.31 10.87
CA ALA A 846 -28.62 10.57 9.86
C ALA A 846 -29.11 9.27 9.21
N ASP A 847 -28.24 8.28 9.06
CA ASP A 847 -28.56 6.99 8.46
C ASP A 847 -29.57 6.20 9.31
N TYR A 848 -29.57 6.34 10.66
CA TYR A 848 -30.54 5.67 11.52
C TYR A 848 -32.00 6.06 11.22
N GLY A 849 -32.24 7.32 10.81
CA GLY A 849 -33.58 7.76 10.38
C GLY A 849 -34.03 7.06 9.08
N THR A 850 -33.11 6.92 8.12
CA THR A 850 -33.36 6.21 6.87
C THR A 850 -33.57 4.71 7.11
N LEU A 851 -32.72 4.08 7.92
CA LEU A 851 -32.82 2.67 8.29
C LEU A 851 -34.15 2.38 9.02
N GLY A 852 -34.57 3.26 9.93
CA GLY A 852 -35.87 3.15 10.63
C GLY A 852 -37.06 3.23 9.68
N ARG A 853 -37.02 4.15 8.69
CA ARG A 853 -38.03 4.27 7.64
C ARG A 853 -38.09 2.99 6.78
N ASP A 854 -36.92 2.52 6.35
CA ASP A 854 -36.81 1.36 5.48
C ASP A 854 -37.30 0.09 6.20
N ALA A 855 -36.91 -0.08 7.46
CA ALA A 855 -37.44 -1.15 8.32
C ALA A 855 -38.96 -1.06 8.50
N ALA A 856 -39.52 0.16 8.66
CA ALA A 856 -40.97 0.36 8.78
C ALA A 856 -41.73 0.02 7.49
N ILE A 857 -41.17 0.31 6.32
CA ILE A 857 -41.73 -0.08 5.02
C ILE A 857 -41.78 -1.60 4.89
N ILE A 858 -40.64 -2.27 5.15
CA ILE A 858 -40.56 -3.74 5.09
C ILE A 858 -41.56 -4.37 6.07
N THR A 859 -41.61 -3.90 7.32
CA THR A 859 -42.54 -4.38 8.36
C THR A 859 -43.98 -4.15 7.96
N GLY A 860 -44.33 -2.95 7.50
CA GLY A 860 -45.69 -2.58 7.12
C GLY A 860 -46.23 -3.41 5.97
N THR A 861 -45.42 -3.66 4.93
CA THR A 861 -45.80 -4.48 3.79
C THR A 861 -45.91 -5.96 4.17
N ALA A 862 -45.05 -6.48 5.03
CA ALA A 862 -45.15 -7.84 5.56
C ALA A 862 -46.41 -8.04 6.43
N LEU A 863 -46.71 -7.06 7.30
CA LEU A 863 -47.96 -7.06 8.11
C LEU A 863 -49.20 -6.99 7.23
N ALA A 864 -49.21 -6.17 6.18
CA ALA A 864 -50.33 -6.08 5.24
C ALA A 864 -50.56 -7.42 4.52
N GLY A 865 -49.53 -8.13 4.12
CA GLY A 865 -49.58 -9.47 3.56
C GLY A 865 -50.17 -10.49 4.54
N GLY A 866 -49.69 -10.51 5.79
CA GLY A 866 -50.19 -11.37 6.86
C GLY A 866 -51.67 -11.08 7.23
N LEU A 867 -52.06 -9.80 7.28
CA LEU A 867 -53.42 -9.37 7.54
C LEU A 867 -54.37 -9.81 6.41
N SER A 868 -53.95 -9.63 5.14
CA SER A 868 -54.68 -10.08 3.97
C SER A 868 -54.95 -11.58 4.03
N ALA A 869 -53.97 -12.37 4.42
CA ALA A 869 -54.14 -13.81 4.62
C ALA A 869 -55.06 -14.15 5.82
N THR A 870 -54.99 -13.37 6.90
CA THR A 870 -55.86 -13.54 8.06
C THR A 870 -57.31 -13.25 7.70
N LEU A 871 -57.60 -12.26 6.90
CA LEU A 871 -58.95 -11.97 6.38
C LEU A 871 -59.47 -13.10 5.47
N ARG A 872 -58.59 -13.80 4.76
CA ARG A 872 -58.93 -14.88 3.84
C ARG A 872 -59.11 -16.23 4.54
N HIS A 873 -58.22 -16.56 5.49
CA HIS A 873 -58.16 -17.91 6.08
C HIS A 873 -58.48 -17.96 7.59
N GLY A 874 -58.70 -16.79 8.19
CA GLY A 874 -58.78 -16.69 9.65
C GLY A 874 -57.37 -16.63 10.29
N ALA A 875 -57.34 -16.33 11.59
CA ALA A 875 -56.08 -16.36 12.35
C ALA A 875 -55.63 -17.81 12.57
N GLY A 876 -54.41 -18.14 12.12
CA GLY A 876 -53.89 -19.49 12.25
C GLY A 876 -52.54 -19.70 11.58
N VAL A 877 -52.10 -20.94 11.55
CA VAL A 877 -50.76 -21.34 11.01
C VAL A 877 -50.56 -20.91 9.57
N ARG A 878 -51.64 -20.93 8.76
CA ARG A 878 -51.57 -20.58 7.34
C ARG A 878 -51.39 -19.06 7.13
N SER A 879 -52.10 -18.23 7.86
CA SER A 879 -51.92 -16.79 7.81
C SER A 879 -50.54 -16.34 8.31
N GLY A 880 -49.98 -17.04 9.32
CA GLY A 880 -48.61 -16.87 9.76
C GLY A 880 -47.58 -17.22 8.67
N ALA A 881 -47.80 -18.32 7.93
CA ALA A 881 -46.95 -18.73 6.82
C ALA A 881 -46.92 -17.69 5.68
N VAL A 882 -48.08 -17.08 5.35
CA VAL A 882 -48.19 -16.01 4.36
C VAL A 882 -47.48 -14.74 4.84
N GLY A 883 -47.62 -14.37 6.13
CA GLY A 883 -46.90 -13.25 6.72
C GLY A 883 -45.39 -13.43 6.64
N PHE A 884 -44.89 -14.63 6.94
CA PHE A 884 -43.50 -15.01 6.81
C PHE A 884 -43.02 -14.94 5.36
N ALA A 885 -43.77 -15.48 4.41
CA ALA A 885 -43.44 -15.39 2.98
C ALA A 885 -43.43 -13.94 2.49
N SER A 886 -44.36 -13.10 2.99
CA SER A 886 -44.41 -11.67 2.67
C SER A 886 -43.17 -10.91 3.18
N LEU A 887 -42.68 -11.26 4.38
CA LEU A 887 -41.49 -10.68 4.93
C LEU A 887 -40.24 -11.06 4.10
N ILE A 888 -40.07 -12.33 3.74
CA ILE A 888 -38.99 -12.80 2.86
C ILE A 888 -39.05 -12.04 1.54
N ALA A 889 -40.18 -11.97 0.89
CA ALA A 889 -40.30 -11.27 -0.39
C ALA A 889 -40.03 -9.77 -0.27
N ALA A 890 -40.44 -9.13 0.83
CA ALA A 890 -40.17 -7.73 1.10
C ALA A 890 -38.70 -7.49 1.32
N GLN A 891 -38.00 -8.27 2.14
CA GLN A 891 -36.57 -8.13 2.41
C GLN A 891 -35.73 -8.39 1.15
N LEU A 892 -35.99 -9.48 0.41
CA LEU A 892 -35.24 -9.80 -0.81
C LEU A 892 -35.37 -8.72 -1.90
N LEU A 893 -36.60 -8.27 -2.18
CA LEU A 893 -36.83 -7.26 -3.20
C LEU A 893 -36.38 -5.87 -2.76
N TYR A 894 -36.31 -5.62 -1.44
CA TYR A 894 -35.75 -4.37 -0.89
C TYR A 894 -34.25 -4.23 -1.06
N ALA A 895 -33.53 -5.29 -1.45
CA ALA A 895 -32.14 -5.20 -1.84
C ALA A 895 -31.91 -4.35 -3.13
N LEU A 896 -32.92 -4.30 -4.01
CA LEU A 896 -32.83 -3.55 -5.27
C LEU A 896 -32.75 -2.04 -5.10
N PRO A 897 -33.48 -1.35 -4.20
CA PRO A 897 -33.30 0.06 -3.86
C PRO A 897 -31.89 0.41 -3.31
N TYR A 898 -31.16 -0.54 -2.73
CA TYR A 898 -29.79 -0.35 -2.24
C TYR A 898 -28.74 -0.48 -3.35
N ARG A 899 -29.16 -0.81 -4.55
CA ARG A 899 -28.27 -0.94 -5.70
C ARG A 899 -27.64 0.39 -6.09
N ALA A 900 -26.38 0.36 -6.58
CA ALA A 900 -25.70 1.52 -7.12
C ALA A 900 -26.45 2.07 -8.35
N ALA A 901 -26.59 3.40 -8.43
CA ALA A 901 -27.10 4.07 -9.63
C ALA A 901 -26.12 3.85 -10.80
N ARG A 902 -26.58 3.25 -11.89
CA ARG A 902 -25.82 3.01 -13.12
C ARG A 902 -26.22 3.99 -14.20
N PRO A 903 -25.27 4.48 -15.01
CA PRO A 903 -25.62 5.19 -16.26
C PRO A 903 -26.35 4.23 -17.20
N ALA A 904 -27.39 4.73 -17.87
CA ALA A 904 -28.10 3.96 -18.88
C ALA A 904 -27.14 3.54 -20.01
N GLY A 905 -26.96 2.23 -20.22
CA GLY A 905 -26.14 1.70 -21.31
C GLY A 905 -24.75 1.18 -20.94
N GLN A 906 -24.26 1.39 -19.71
CA GLN A 906 -22.98 0.83 -19.28
C GLN A 906 -23.15 -0.66 -18.88
N LYS A 907 -22.70 -1.55 -19.75
CA LYS A 907 -22.54 -2.98 -19.38
C LYS A 907 -21.36 -3.08 -18.41
N SER A 908 -21.51 -3.92 -17.37
CA SER A 908 -20.38 -4.27 -16.50
C SER A 908 -19.19 -4.71 -17.37
N GLU A 909 -18.00 -4.13 -17.18
CA GLU A 909 -16.79 -4.50 -17.92
C GLU A 909 -16.47 -6.00 -17.86
N ASN A 910 -16.95 -6.72 -16.82
CA ASN A 910 -16.81 -8.16 -16.68
C ASN A 910 -18.12 -8.96 -16.93
N GLY A 911 -19.21 -8.33 -17.40
CA GLY A 911 -20.47 -9.00 -17.77
C GLY A 911 -21.19 -9.71 -16.62
N ARG A 912 -20.71 -9.64 -15.37
CA ARG A 912 -21.28 -10.38 -14.23
C ARG A 912 -21.90 -9.44 -13.23
N ASP A 913 -23.23 -9.47 -13.19
CA ASP A 913 -24.05 -8.84 -12.17
C ASP A 913 -24.37 -9.89 -11.11
N TYR A 914 -23.79 -9.77 -9.92
CA TYR A 914 -23.92 -10.80 -8.88
C TYR A 914 -25.23 -10.70 -8.09
N LEU A 915 -25.81 -9.50 -7.96
CA LEU A 915 -27.03 -9.29 -7.17
C LEU A 915 -28.24 -10.06 -7.71
N PRO A 916 -28.58 -10.06 -9.01
CA PRO A 916 -29.70 -10.87 -9.51
C PRO A 916 -29.48 -12.37 -9.27
N GLY A 917 -28.26 -12.87 -9.44
CA GLY A 917 -27.93 -14.27 -9.14
C GLY A 917 -28.10 -14.61 -7.66
N ALA A 918 -27.65 -13.72 -6.77
CA ALA A 918 -27.84 -13.86 -5.33
C ALA A 918 -29.32 -13.87 -4.94
N LEU A 919 -30.12 -12.93 -5.49
CA LEU A 919 -31.56 -12.86 -5.26
C LEU A 919 -32.28 -14.08 -5.81
N MET A 920 -31.90 -14.60 -6.98
CA MET A 920 -32.49 -15.85 -7.52
C MET A 920 -32.15 -17.03 -6.62
N LEU A 921 -30.92 -17.17 -6.14
CA LEU A 921 -30.54 -18.27 -5.27
C LEU A 921 -31.29 -18.20 -3.93
N SER A 922 -31.36 -17.02 -3.30
CA SER A 922 -32.10 -16.77 -2.08
C SER A 922 -33.60 -17.01 -2.27
N GLY A 923 -34.18 -16.52 -3.36
CA GLY A 923 -35.60 -16.75 -3.71
C GLY A 923 -35.89 -18.21 -3.94
N THR A 924 -34.99 -18.96 -4.57
CA THR A 924 -35.12 -20.42 -4.78
C THR A 924 -35.08 -21.17 -3.44
N ALA A 925 -34.16 -20.79 -2.53
CA ALA A 925 -34.06 -21.37 -1.19
C ALA A 925 -35.32 -21.06 -0.36
N ALA A 926 -35.84 -19.82 -0.45
CA ALA A 926 -37.10 -19.42 0.18
C ALA A 926 -38.31 -20.24 -0.34
N ALA A 927 -38.41 -20.38 -1.66
CA ALA A 927 -39.45 -21.18 -2.28
C ALA A 927 -39.34 -22.65 -1.84
N ALA A 928 -38.12 -23.21 -1.81
CA ALA A 928 -37.90 -24.57 -1.32
C ALA A 928 -38.39 -24.76 0.11
N ALA A 929 -38.15 -23.80 1.00
CA ALA A 929 -38.65 -23.84 2.38
C ALA A 929 -40.17 -23.79 2.51
N LEU A 930 -40.85 -23.07 1.60
CA LEU A 930 -42.30 -22.91 1.62
C LEU A 930 -43.05 -24.08 0.95
N PHE A 931 -42.43 -24.73 -0.07
CA PHE A 931 -43.13 -25.73 -0.88
C PHE A 931 -42.68 -27.18 -0.66
N LEU A 932 -41.43 -27.44 -0.20
CA LEU A 932 -40.97 -28.81 0.06
C LEU A 932 -41.61 -29.37 1.33
N PRO A 933 -42.23 -30.60 1.26
CA PRO A 933 -43.04 -31.16 2.36
C PRO A 933 -42.31 -31.27 3.71
N GLY A 934 -41.03 -31.51 3.72
CA GLY A 934 -40.22 -31.59 4.94
C GLY A 934 -39.97 -30.22 5.58
N LEU A 935 -39.49 -29.24 4.78
CA LEU A 935 -39.14 -27.89 5.23
C LEU A 935 -40.41 -27.06 5.53
N ARG A 936 -41.46 -27.25 4.78
CA ARG A 936 -42.75 -26.57 4.98
C ARG A 936 -43.32 -26.69 6.39
N ARG A 937 -43.10 -27.85 7.04
CA ARG A 937 -43.57 -28.06 8.43
C ARG A 937 -42.79 -27.20 9.42
N LEU A 938 -41.52 -26.92 9.14
CA LEU A 938 -40.66 -26.08 9.96
C LEU A 938 -40.92 -24.58 9.72
N CYS A 939 -41.29 -24.21 8.48
CA CYS A 939 -41.44 -22.82 8.07
C CYS A 939 -42.92 -22.29 8.17
N GLY A 940 -43.86 -23.04 8.68
CA GLY A 940 -45.17 -22.52 9.08
C GLY A 940 -46.39 -23.05 8.35
N GLY A 941 -46.29 -23.93 7.36
CA GLY A 941 -47.44 -24.59 6.77
C GLY A 941 -47.68 -24.33 5.27
N PRO A 942 -48.75 -24.90 4.66
CA PRO A 942 -48.98 -24.79 3.22
C PRO A 942 -49.52 -23.41 2.83
N ILE A 943 -48.99 -22.87 1.74
CA ILE A 943 -49.51 -21.68 1.05
C ILE A 943 -49.97 -22.05 -0.35
N ASP A 944 -51.01 -21.36 -0.87
CA ASP A 944 -51.48 -21.55 -2.24
C ASP A 944 -50.94 -20.48 -3.21
N LEU A 945 -51.34 -20.54 -4.48
CA LEU A 945 -50.86 -19.60 -5.50
C LEU A 945 -51.34 -18.16 -5.22
N ILE A 946 -52.49 -17.95 -4.62
CA ILE A 946 -52.99 -16.63 -4.26
C ILE A 946 -52.20 -16.09 -3.09
N ASP A 947 -51.92 -16.94 -2.08
CA ASP A 947 -51.08 -16.61 -0.93
C ASP A 947 -49.66 -16.21 -1.38
N SER A 948 -49.09 -16.93 -2.37
CA SER A 948 -47.80 -16.58 -3.01
C SER A 948 -47.87 -15.24 -3.75
N GLY A 949 -49.01 -14.97 -4.44
CA GLY A 949 -49.27 -13.68 -5.08
C GLY A 949 -49.33 -12.52 -4.07
N ILE A 950 -49.96 -12.73 -2.90
CA ILE A 950 -49.98 -11.74 -1.81
C ILE A 950 -48.56 -11.46 -1.30
N ALA A 951 -47.76 -12.49 -1.10
CA ALA A 951 -46.38 -12.34 -0.63
C ALA A 951 -45.51 -11.55 -1.64
N LEU A 952 -45.60 -11.88 -2.92
CA LEU A 952 -44.88 -11.16 -3.99
C LEU A 952 -45.37 -9.72 -4.15
N ALA A 953 -46.68 -9.46 -3.99
CA ALA A 953 -47.25 -8.10 -4.03
C ALA A 953 -46.72 -7.24 -2.85
N ALA A 954 -46.58 -7.84 -1.65
CA ALA A 954 -45.98 -7.18 -0.49
C ALA A 954 -44.54 -6.81 -0.76
N GLY A 955 -43.76 -7.72 -1.36
CA GLY A 955 -42.38 -7.46 -1.75
C GLY A 955 -42.26 -6.38 -2.82
N GLY A 956 -43.10 -6.41 -3.86
CA GLY A 956 -43.13 -5.37 -4.90
C GLY A 956 -43.52 -4.00 -4.34
N ALA A 957 -44.46 -3.94 -3.39
CA ALA A 957 -44.82 -2.71 -2.70
C ALA A 957 -43.67 -2.17 -1.85
N ALA A 958 -42.96 -3.05 -1.12
CA ALA A 958 -41.76 -2.67 -0.35
C ALA A 958 -40.68 -2.06 -1.25
N MET A 959 -40.39 -2.72 -2.37
CA MET A 959 -39.42 -2.23 -3.37
C MET A 959 -39.84 -0.86 -3.93
N ALA A 960 -41.10 -0.70 -4.32
CA ALA A 960 -41.59 0.56 -4.92
C ALA A 960 -41.53 1.73 -3.92
N LEU A 961 -41.90 1.51 -2.67
CA LEU A 961 -41.82 2.51 -1.60
C LEU A 961 -40.39 2.83 -1.20
N GLY A 962 -39.49 1.84 -1.29
CA GLY A 962 -38.06 2.00 -0.99
C GLY A 962 -37.28 2.75 -2.06
N SER A 963 -37.72 2.70 -3.33
CA SER A 963 -37.02 3.32 -4.46
C SER A 963 -36.84 4.84 -4.33
N GLY A 964 -37.68 5.53 -3.55
CA GLY A 964 -37.50 6.95 -3.22
C GLY A 964 -36.43 7.27 -2.16
N GLY A 965 -35.81 6.27 -1.56
CA GLY A 965 -34.82 6.42 -0.48
C GLY A 965 -33.36 6.23 -0.88
N GLY A 966 -33.11 5.55 -2.00
CA GLY A 966 -31.75 5.21 -2.44
C GLY A 966 -30.82 6.38 -2.77
N GLU A 967 -31.34 7.58 -2.95
CA GLU A 967 -30.54 8.81 -3.15
C GLU A 967 -29.98 9.41 -1.86
N LYS A 968 -30.46 8.99 -0.69
CA LYS A 968 -30.13 9.62 0.60
C LYS A 968 -28.98 8.96 1.38
N LEU A 969 -28.48 7.81 0.95
CA LEU A 969 -27.27 7.18 1.49
C LEU A 969 -25.99 7.60 0.73
N ARG A 970 -26.06 8.74 0.03
CA ARG A 970 -24.94 9.37 -0.67
C ARG A 970 -24.11 10.24 0.24
#